data_a5ed6a882365686f6afa6765b7d2d5a2
#
_entry.id   a5ed6a882365686f6afa6765b7d2d5a2
#
_cell.length_a   1.000
_cell.length_b   1.000
_cell.length_c   1.000
_cell.angle_alpha   90.00
_cell.angle_beta   90.00
_cell.angle_gamma   90.00
#
_symmetry.space_group_name_H-M   'P 1'
#
loop_
_entity.id
_entity.type
_entity.pdbx_description
1 polymer ?
#
loop_
_entity_poly.entity_id
_entity_poly.type
_entity_poly.pdbx_seq_one_letter_code
_entity_poly.pdbx_strand_id
1 'polypeptide(L)'
;MSDTLKHDALHYHRWPRPGKIAVTPTKAMLTQRDLSLAYSPGVAEACLEIARDPQEASALTARANLVAVVTNGTAVLGLGNIGPLAGKPVMEGKGCLFKKFAGIDVFDIELAENDPDKLVEIIASMEPTFGGINLEDIKAPECFYIERRLRERMNIPVFHDDQHGTAIVAAAAILNGLKLVRKDIAEVKLVASGAGAAALACLDLAVSLGMRRENIWVTDAKGVIHVGREAGMDENKARYAQETGARTLAELMPGADVFLGLSAAGALKPEWIRDMARDPLIFAMANPVPEVLPEEALAVRPDAILGTGRSDYPNQINNVLCFPFIFRGALDVGATTINEAMKEAAVRALAELAHVEVPEAVAKAYGAESLRFGRDYLIPKPFDPRLIEAVAPAVARAAVASGVATRPIADLAAYRAELSRFVYLSGSVMQPVFGAAQRDPKRVVYAEGEDERVLRAVQVVVDEGLARPILLGRAAVIEARIRDFGLRLRPGDDVQVIDAGDDARLQPWAQAFYAAMQRKGIAPAAAEETLRRHPSALAAMLVLRDEADALLCGVNGGFRDHLRLLTDVLGRRKGVETVAAMNMLLLPERTLFVCDTYVNPDPSPEQLAEIAVLAADAVRRLGIPPRVALLSHSSFGSDATPSAAKMRQALELIRSLRPPFEVEGEMHGDAALSRETLQRVFPGAALSGEANLLVMPNLDAANITFNVLKSVAGNGITVGPILLGLAAPAHVLNTSASVRRIVNMSALASVEAGSRWASHTATSVLSRIRAGD
;
A
#
# COMPACT_ATOMS: atom_id res chain seq x y z
N MET A 1 -14.33 25.85 13.49
CA MET A 1 -13.26 25.04 14.12
C MET A 1 -13.39 25.13 15.63
N SER A 2 -13.29 24.01 16.36
CA SER A 2 -13.26 24.05 17.82
C SER A 2 -11.96 24.73 18.31
N ASP A 3 -12.00 25.39 19.46
CA ASP A 3 -10.82 26.03 20.06
C ASP A 3 -9.69 25.00 20.30
N THR A 4 -10.04 23.76 20.60
CA THR A 4 -9.11 22.64 20.76
C THR A 4 -8.34 22.37 19.45
N LEU A 5 -9.02 22.25 18.31
CA LEU A 5 -8.36 21.99 17.02
C LEU A 5 -7.43 23.14 16.61
N LYS A 6 -7.81 24.40 16.93
CA LYS A 6 -6.96 25.56 16.70
C LYS A 6 -5.67 25.51 17.53
N HIS A 7 -5.78 25.15 18.80
CA HIS A 7 -4.62 25.01 19.68
C HIS A 7 -3.69 23.88 19.19
N ASP A 8 -4.26 22.72 18.90
CA ASP A 8 -3.51 21.54 18.42
C ASP A 8 -2.79 21.83 17.10
N ALA A 9 -3.45 22.53 16.16
CA ALA A 9 -2.83 22.92 14.89
C ALA A 9 -1.63 23.85 15.11
N LEU A 10 -1.75 24.89 15.96
CA LEU A 10 -0.63 25.79 16.26
C LEU A 10 0.50 25.07 16.99
N HIS A 11 0.19 24.15 17.90
CA HIS A 11 1.17 23.31 18.59
C HIS A 11 1.92 22.42 17.60
N TYR A 12 1.21 21.73 16.71
CA TYR A 12 1.77 20.85 15.67
C TYR A 12 2.81 21.58 14.79
N HIS A 13 2.57 22.86 14.41
CA HIS A 13 3.50 23.64 13.58
C HIS A 13 4.73 24.17 14.35
N ARG A 14 4.68 24.20 15.68
CA ARG A 14 5.76 24.73 16.54
C ARG A 14 6.63 23.64 17.14
N TRP A 15 6.08 22.46 17.40
CA TRP A 15 6.72 21.44 18.21
C TRP A 15 6.84 20.10 17.43
N PRO A 16 7.96 19.31 17.59
CA PRO A 16 9.14 19.55 18.46
C PRO A 16 10.12 20.59 17.93
N ARG A 17 10.00 20.97 16.68
CA ARG A 17 10.70 22.10 16.04
C ARG A 17 9.79 22.75 15.01
N PRO A 18 9.98 24.09 14.74
CA PRO A 18 9.16 24.80 13.76
C PRO A 18 9.25 24.22 12.36
N GLY A 19 8.11 24.28 11.64
CA GLY A 19 7.99 23.77 10.28
C GLY A 19 7.74 22.28 10.19
N LYS A 20 7.54 21.78 8.97
CA LYS A 20 7.19 20.38 8.66
C LYS A 20 8.18 19.68 7.75
N ILE A 21 9.10 20.43 7.14
CA ILE A 21 10.09 19.87 6.21
C ILE A 21 11.51 20.00 6.75
N ALA A 22 12.40 19.13 6.27
CA ALA A 22 13.82 19.17 6.51
C ALA A 22 14.57 18.65 5.29
N VAL A 23 15.72 19.24 4.99
CA VAL A 23 16.63 18.75 3.97
C VAL A 23 17.67 17.84 4.63
N THR A 24 17.76 16.59 4.18
CA THR A 24 18.68 15.59 4.73
C THR A 24 19.55 15.00 3.63
N PRO A 25 20.85 14.77 3.87
CA PRO A 25 21.72 14.06 2.93
C PRO A 25 21.24 12.64 2.67
N THR A 26 21.33 12.17 1.42
CA THR A 26 21.04 10.79 1.02
C THR A 26 22.29 9.90 1.02
N LYS A 27 23.48 10.48 1.20
CA LYS A 27 24.76 9.81 1.23
C LYS A 27 25.42 10.03 2.57
N ALA A 28 26.11 9.00 3.08
CA ALA A 28 26.96 9.15 4.26
C ALA A 28 28.13 10.13 4.00
N MET A 29 28.48 10.92 5.00
CA MET A 29 29.62 11.84 4.96
C MET A 29 30.38 11.71 6.28
N LEU A 30 31.02 10.56 6.48
CA LEU A 30 31.68 10.18 7.73
C LEU A 30 33.21 10.15 7.61
N THR A 31 33.74 10.04 6.40
CA THR A 31 35.17 9.87 6.15
C THR A 31 35.73 10.93 5.21
N GLN A 32 37.06 11.11 5.21
CA GLN A 32 37.76 11.98 4.25
C GLN A 32 37.52 11.54 2.79
N ARG A 33 37.34 10.23 2.57
CA ARG A 33 37.00 9.70 1.25
C ARG A 33 35.60 10.14 0.83
N ASP A 34 34.60 10.08 1.72
CA ASP A 34 33.26 10.53 1.43
C ASP A 34 33.23 12.02 1.04
N LEU A 35 33.99 12.85 1.80
CA LEU A 35 34.14 14.27 1.48
C LEU A 35 34.78 14.47 0.11
N SER A 36 35.80 13.71 -0.25
CA SER A 36 36.45 13.80 -1.56
C SER A 36 35.52 13.42 -2.71
N LEU A 37 34.66 12.45 -2.52
CA LEU A 37 33.68 12.02 -3.52
C LEU A 37 32.50 12.99 -3.63
N ALA A 38 32.00 13.47 -2.48
CA ALA A 38 30.80 14.31 -2.43
C ALA A 38 31.07 15.77 -2.82
N TYR A 39 32.31 16.26 -2.66
CA TYR A 39 32.65 17.64 -2.92
C TYR A 39 33.91 17.77 -3.75
N SER A 40 35.12 17.96 -3.15
CA SER A 40 36.32 18.19 -3.91
C SER A 40 37.36 17.08 -3.64
N PRO A 41 37.95 16.49 -4.70
CA PRO A 41 37.84 16.81 -6.14
C PRO A 41 36.80 16.03 -6.91
N GLY A 42 36.21 14.95 -6.35
CA GLY A 42 35.41 13.96 -7.07
C GLY A 42 34.14 14.49 -7.72
N VAL A 43 33.51 15.54 -7.17
CA VAL A 43 32.30 16.15 -7.73
C VAL A 43 32.50 16.70 -9.16
N ALA A 44 33.74 17.04 -9.53
CA ALA A 44 34.05 17.56 -10.86
C ALA A 44 33.71 16.55 -11.96
N GLU A 45 33.88 15.25 -11.73
CA GLU A 45 33.55 14.21 -12.70
C GLU A 45 32.06 14.18 -13.01
N ALA A 46 31.20 14.29 -12.00
CA ALA A 46 29.75 14.38 -12.20
C ALA A 46 29.37 15.64 -12.98
N CYS A 47 29.99 16.79 -12.69
CA CYS A 47 29.77 18.02 -13.42
C CYS A 47 30.17 17.90 -14.91
N LEU A 48 31.29 17.28 -15.19
CA LEU A 48 31.78 17.06 -16.57
C LEU A 48 30.86 16.10 -17.35
N GLU A 49 30.35 15.07 -16.68
CA GLU A 49 29.41 14.13 -17.30
C GLU A 49 28.10 14.83 -17.67
N ILE A 50 27.54 15.61 -16.77
CA ILE A 50 26.32 16.41 -17.04
C ILE A 50 26.55 17.48 -18.13
N ALA A 51 27.73 18.08 -18.15
CA ALA A 51 28.07 19.07 -19.19
C ALA A 51 28.16 18.41 -20.58
N ARG A 52 28.57 17.15 -20.65
CA ARG A 52 28.63 16.35 -21.88
C ARG A 52 27.25 15.87 -22.33
N ASP A 53 26.45 15.38 -21.40
CA ASP A 53 25.09 14.92 -21.59
C ASP A 53 24.15 15.45 -20.49
N PRO A 54 23.34 16.48 -20.76
CA PRO A 54 22.42 17.06 -19.79
C PRO A 54 21.39 16.08 -19.20
N GLN A 55 21.12 14.94 -19.87
CA GLN A 55 20.19 13.92 -19.34
C GLN A 55 20.76 13.22 -18.11
N GLU A 56 22.08 13.15 -17.97
CA GLU A 56 22.75 12.60 -16.79
C GLU A 56 22.46 13.35 -15.49
N ALA A 57 21.99 14.60 -15.58
CA ALA A 57 21.52 15.33 -14.38
C ALA A 57 20.41 14.56 -13.63
N SER A 58 19.63 13.76 -14.35
CA SER A 58 18.57 12.94 -13.77
C SER A 58 19.09 11.73 -12.98
N ALA A 59 20.26 11.22 -13.32
CA ALA A 59 20.90 10.08 -12.67
C ALA A 59 21.89 10.50 -11.58
N LEU A 60 22.59 11.63 -11.78
CA LEU A 60 23.68 12.08 -10.93
C LEU A 60 23.26 13.10 -9.86
N THR A 61 22.03 13.62 -9.93
CA THR A 61 21.51 14.61 -8.96
C THR A 61 20.10 14.23 -8.46
N ALA A 62 19.61 14.97 -7.47
CA ALA A 62 18.24 14.83 -6.97
C ALA A 62 17.16 15.34 -7.96
N ARG A 63 17.53 15.98 -9.07
CA ARG A 63 16.64 16.67 -10.00
C ARG A 63 15.45 15.83 -10.45
N ALA A 64 15.68 14.56 -10.79
CA ALA A 64 14.61 13.67 -11.29
C ALA A 64 13.51 13.39 -10.27
N ASN A 65 13.79 13.59 -8.97
CA ASN A 65 12.84 13.32 -7.88
C ASN A 65 12.45 14.60 -7.11
N LEU A 66 12.80 15.79 -7.61
CA LEU A 66 12.61 17.05 -6.91
C LEU A 66 11.57 17.92 -7.63
N VAL A 67 10.50 18.31 -6.93
CA VAL A 67 9.42 19.19 -7.43
C VAL A 67 9.46 20.53 -6.70
N ALA A 68 9.30 21.64 -7.41
CA ALA A 68 9.00 22.91 -6.79
C ALA A 68 7.49 23.03 -6.57
N VAL A 69 7.07 23.37 -5.36
CA VAL A 69 5.70 23.84 -5.07
C VAL A 69 5.75 25.36 -5.00
N VAL A 70 5.17 26.03 -6.01
CA VAL A 70 5.32 27.48 -6.21
C VAL A 70 4.01 28.18 -5.97
N THR A 71 4.03 29.22 -5.13
CA THR A 71 2.88 30.08 -4.85
C THR A 71 3.26 31.55 -4.79
N ASN A 72 2.29 32.44 -5.05
CA ASN A 72 2.36 33.85 -4.65
C ASN A 72 1.34 34.21 -3.56
N GLY A 73 0.64 33.23 -3.02
CA GLY A 73 -0.28 33.36 -1.89
C GLY A 73 -1.52 34.22 -2.18
N THR A 74 -1.96 34.29 -3.44
CA THR A 74 -3.09 35.11 -3.84
C THR A 74 -4.47 34.44 -3.75
N ALA A 75 -4.51 33.12 -3.55
CA ALA A 75 -5.75 32.34 -3.41
C ALA A 75 -5.62 31.19 -2.37
N VAL A 76 -5.04 31.49 -1.21
CA VAL A 76 -4.71 30.47 -0.18
C VAL A 76 -5.96 29.93 0.47
N LEU A 77 -6.28 28.64 0.20
CA LEU A 77 -7.45 27.94 0.73
C LEU A 77 -8.74 28.82 0.62
N GLY A 78 -9.60 28.82 1.61
CA GLY A 78 -10.74 29.73 1.71
C GLY A 78 -10.42 31.11 2.28
N LEU A 79 -9.13 31.43 2.51
CA LEU A 79 -8.68 32.69 3.11
C LEU A 79 -8.41 33.80 2.09
N GLY A 80 -8.28 33.43 0.81
CA GLY A 80 -8.02 34.40 -0.29
C GLY A 80 -6.59 34.89 -0.34
N ASN A 81 -6.40 36.15 -0.68
CA ASN A 81 -5.07 36.78 -0.83
C ASN A 81 -4.50 37.15 0.56
N ILE A 82 -3.78 36.27 1.17
CA ILE A 82 -3.06 36.50 2.44
C ILE A 82 -1.55 36.68 2.26
N GLY A 83 -1.08 36.56 1.02
CA GLY A 83 0.32 36.75 0.64
C GLY A 83 1.19 35.49 0.79
N PRO A 84 2.36 35.48 0.15
CA PRO A 84 3.20 34.29 0.03
C PRO A 84 3.72 33.78 1.41
N LEU A 85 4.16 34.69 2.28
CA LEU A 85 4.70 34.28 3.61
C LEU A 85 3.65 33.57 4.47
N ALA A 86 2.41 34.05 4.46
CA ALA A 86 1.33 33.44 5.21
C ALA A 86 0.85 32.12 4.56
N GLY A 87 1.08 31.92 3.27
CA GLY A 87 0.82 30.67 2.53
C GLY A 87 1.81 29.56 2.83
N LYS A 88 3.03 29.86 3.32
CA LYS A 88 4.10 28.89 3.52
C LYS A 88 3.68 27.62 4.31
N PRO A 89 2.91 27.67 5.39
CA PRO A 89 2.48 26.44 6.07
C PRO A 89 1.68 25.48 5.20
N VAL A 90 0.94 26.01 4.20
CA VAL A 90 0.20 25.16 3.24
C VAL A 90 1.17 24.47 2.29
N MET A 91 2.17 25.23 1.77
CA MET A 91 3.18 24.70 0.84
C MET A 91 4.06 23.64 1.47
N GLU A 92 4.51 23.84 2.72
CA GLU A 92 5.18 22.79 3.48
C GLU A 92 4.29 21.54 3.66
N GLY A 93 3.00 21.74 3.89
CA GLY A 93 2.03 20.64 3.95
C GLY A 93 1.94 19.88 2.64
N LYS A 94 1.90 20.58 1.52
CA LYS A 94 1.93 19.99 0.18
C LYS A 94 3.20 19.16 -0.02
N GLY A 95 4.36 19.66 0.39
CA GLY A 95 5.63 18.93 0.35
C GLY A 95 5.61 17.63 1.18
N CYS A 96 5.01 17.67 2.38
CA CYS A 96 4.81 16.47 3.19
C CYS A 96 3.95 15.41 2.49
N LEU A 97 2.90 15.82 1.78
CA LEU A 97 2.03 14.90 1.05
C LEU A 97 2.75 14.26 -0.15
N PHE A 98 3.50 15.04 -0.94
CA PHE A 98 4.36 14.52 -2.01
C PHE A 98 5.33 13.47 -1.49
N LYS A 99 6.03 13.77 -0.38
CA LYS A 99 6.99 12.84 0.22
C LYS A 99 6.33 11.59 0.76
N LYS A 100 5.22 11.75 1.51
CA LYS A 100 4.51 10.65 2.15
C LYS A 100 3.91 9.67 1.16
N PHE A 101 3.25 10.17 0.10
CA PHE A 101 2.45 9.33 -0.79
C PHE A 101 3.19 8.86 -2.03
N ALA A 102 4.20 9.62 -2.48
CA ALA A 102 4.93 9.29 -3.70
C ALA A 102 6.46 9.32 -3.60
N GLY A 103 7.03 9.55 -2.41
CA GLY A 103 8.48 9.60 -2.21
C GLY A 103 9.17 10.78 -2.88
N ILE A 104 8.41 11.74 -3.40
CA ILE A 104 8.92 12.91 -4.12
C ILE A 104 9.43 13.94 -3.12
N ASP A 105 10.62 14.45 -3.35
CA ASP A 105 11.19 15.55 -2.59
C ASP A 105 10.65 16.88 -3.11
N VAL A 106 10.45 17.84 -2.20
CA VAL A 106 9.86 19.15 -2.54
C VAL A 106 10.67 20.28 -1.93
N PHE A 107 10.89 21.33 -2.72
CA PHE A 107 11.16 22.65 -2.21
C PHE A 107 9.94 23.53 -2.42
N ASP A 108 9.41 24.09 -1.35
CA ASP A 108 8.35 25.09 -1.40
C ASP A 108 8.96 26.48 -1.66
N ILE A 109 8.39 27.19 -2.64
CA ILE A 109 8.89 28.46 -3.17
C ILE A 109 7.77 29.49 -3.11
N GLU A 110 7.86 30.38 -2.15
CA GLU A 110 6.92 31.49 -1.96
C GLU A 110 7.46 32.76 -2.61
N LEU A 111 6.80 33.23 -3.68
CA LEU A 111 7.24 34.37 -4.47
C LEU A 111 6.45 35.66 -4.13
N ALA A 112 7.14 36.70 -3.71
CA ALA A 112 6.55 37.99 -3.41
C ALA A 112 6.42 38.82 -4.71
N GLU A 113 5.76 38.25 -5.73
CA GLU A 113 5.51 38.89 -7.04
C GLU A 113 4.05 38.64 -7.46
N ASN A 114 3.41 39.66 -8.03
CA ASN A 114 2.02 39.55 -8.51
C ASN A 114 1.90 39.82 -10.04
N ASP A 115 2.96 40.29 -10.68
CA ASP A 115 2.98 40.45 -12.13
C ASP A 115 3.12 39.07 -12.80
N PRO A 116 2.14 38.65 -13.62
CA PRO A 116 2.16 37.30 -14.22
C PRO A 116 3.37 37.07 -15.13
N ASP A 117 3.83 38.09 -15.89
CA ASP A 117 4.97 37.92 -16.79
C ASP A 117 6.27 37.74 -16.00
N LYS A 118 6.45 38.48 -14.91
CA LYS A 118 7.60 38.29 -14.02
C LYS A 118 7.57 36.95 -13.30
N LEU A 119 6.39 36.51 -12.86
CA LEU A 119 6.25 35.16 -12.28
C LEU A 119 6.68 34.07 -13.27
N VAL A 120 6.25 34.19 -14.55
CA VAL A 120 6.68 33.25 -15.60
C VAL A 120 8.20 33.31 -15.79
N GLU A 121 8.83 34.46 -15.81
CA GLU A 121 10.29 34.59 -15.95
C GLU A 121 11.04 33.94 -14.75
N ILE A 122 10.59 34.22 -13.52
CA ILE A 122 11.21 33.67 -12.30
C ILE A 122 11.07 32.18 -12.29
N ILE A 123 9.87 31.66 -12.50
CA ILE A 123 9.60 30.21 -12.41
C ILE A 123 10.34 29.43 -13.51
N ALA A 124 10.32 29.95 -14.75
CA ALA A 124 11.02 29.31 -15.87
C ALA A 124 12.54 29.26 -15.65
N SER A 125 13.13 30.28 -14.99
CA SER A 125 14.57 30.27 -14.67
C SER A 125 14.99 29.19 -13.67
N MET A 126 14.06 28.60 -12.92
CA MET A 126 14.32 27.54 -11.95
C MET A 126 14.34 26.14 -12.58
N GLU A 127 14.00 25.96 -13.86
CA GLU A 127 13.95 24.66 -14.54
C GLU A 127 15.18 23.75 -14.31
N PRO A 128 16.43 24.25 -14.31
CA PRO A 128 17.58 23.40 -14.10
C PRO A 128 17.60 22.65 -12.76
N THR A 129 16.93 23.18 -11.73
CA THR A 129 16.92 22.62 -10.38
C THR A 129 15.91 21.48 -10.24
N PHE A 130 14.79 21.51 -10.97
CA PHE A 130 13.62 20.67 -10.69
C PHE A 130 13.30 19.70 -11.82
N GLY A 131 12.67 18.58 -11.46
CA GLY A 131 12.06 17.63 -12.39
C GLY A 131 10.63 17.99 -12.75
N GLY A 132 9.97 18.88 -11.99
CA GLY A 132 8.62 19.37 -12.24
C GLY A 132 8.23 20.57 -11.38
N ILE A 133 7.20 21.27 -11.78
CA ILE A 133 6.65 22.45 -11.09
C ILE A 133 5.18 22.20 -10.76
N ASN A 134 4.84 22.28 -9.48
CA ASN A 134 3.47 22.35 -9.00
C ASN A 134 3.13 23.80 -8.67
N LEU A 135 2.18 24.39 -9.40
CA LEU A 135 1.63 25.70 -9.09
C LEU A 135 0.49 25.54 -8.08
N GLU A 136 0.49 26.37 -7.05
CA GLU A 136 -0.45 26.25 -5.92
C GLU A 136 -0.94 27.64 -5.47
N ASP A 137 -2.24 27.75 -5.15
CA ASP A 137 -2.85 28.94 -4.54
C ASP A 137 -2.60 30.25 -5.32
N ILE A 138 -2.54 30.17 -6.66
CA ILE A 138 -2.47 31.33 -7.55
C ILE A 138 -3.87 31.63 -8.08
N LYS A 139 -4.35 32.87 -7.88
CA LYS A 139 -5.72 33.25 -8.23
C LYS A 139 -6.02 33.24 -9.73
N ALA A 140 -7.27 33.01 -10.08
CA ALA A 140 -7.79 33.21 -11.42
C ALA A 140 -8.09 34.72 -11.66
N PRO A 141 -7.94 35.24 -12.90
CA PRO A 141 -7.62 34.53 -14.14
C PRO A 141 -6.11 34.33 -14.39
N GLU A 142 -5.23 34.96 -13.58
CA GLU A 142 -3.78 34.98 -13.78
C GLU A 142 -3.18 33.53 -13.83
N CYS A 143 -3.70 32.62 -13.03
CA CYS A 143 -3.21 31.24 -13.00
C CYS A 143 -3.29 30.53 -14.37
N PHE A 144 -4.32 30.80 -15.18
CA PHE A 144 -4.45 30.20 -16.52
C PHE A 144 -3.35 30.71 -17.47
N TYR A 145 -3.06 32.00 -17.40
CA TYR A 145 -2.01 32.63 -18.21
C TYR A 145 -0.63 32.09 -17.79
N ILE A 146 -0.34 32.11 -16.51
CA ILE A 146 0.96 31.65 -15.96
C ILE A 146 1.22 30.18 -16.32
N GLU A 147 0.29 29.31 -16.06
CA GLU A 147 0.45 27.88 -16.38
C GLU A 147 0.67 27.65 -17.89
N ARG A 148 -0.17 28.22 -18.74
CA ARG A 148 -0.04 28.13 -20.20
C ARG A 148 1.35 28.57 -20.67
N ARG A 149 1.81 29.77 -20.25
CA ARG A 149 3.11 30.32 -20.65
C ARG A 149 4.28 29.46 -20.16
N LEU A 150 4.20 28.93 -18.94
CA LEU A 150 5.22 28.05 -18.43
C LEU A 150 5.27 26.70 -19.18
N ARG A 151 4.12 26.09 -19.48
CA ARG A 151 4.03 24.87 -20.29
C ARG A 151 4.56 25.03 -21.71
N GLU A 152 4.41 26.19 -22.31
CA GLU A 152 4.97 26.53 -23.62
C GLU A 152 6.49 26.72 -23.61
N ARG A 153 7.05 27.10 -22.47
CA ARG A 153 8.45 27.50 -22.33
C ARG A 153 9.35 26.45 -21.70
N MET A 154 8.84 25.67 -20.76
CA MET A 154 9.59 24.70 -19.97
C MET A 154 9.52 23.30 -20.57
N ASN A 155 10.60 22.53 -20.41
CA ASN A 155 10.70 21.13 -20.85
C ASN A 155 10.55 20.13 -19.71
N ILE A 156 9.92 20.55 -18.61
CA ILE A 156 9.54 19.73 -17.46
C ILE A 156 8.04 19.90 -17.19
N PRO A 157 7.38 18.97 -16.51
CA PRO A 157 5.97 19.07 -16.15
C PRO A 157 5.68 20.35 -15.36
N VAL A 158 4.71 21.14 -15.82
CA VAL A 158 4.09 22.24 -15.07
C VAL A 158 2.62 21.88 -14.88
N PHE A 159 2.14 21.93 -13.65
CA PHE A 159 0.81 21.46 -13.28
C PHE A 159 0.23 22.31 -12.17
N HIS A 160 -0.92 22.94 -12.40
CA HIS A 160 -1.63 23.70 -11.38
C HIS A 160 -2.62 22.80 -10.66
N ASP A 161 -2.30 22.44 -9.41
CA ASP A 161 -3.07 21.42 -8.69
C ASP A 161 -4.50 21.83 -8.38
N ASP A 162 -4.75 23.08 -8.00
CA ASP A 162 -6.11 23.59 -7.74
C ASP A 162 -7.03 23.49 -8.97
N GLN A 163 -6.47 23.56 -10.16
CA GLN A 163 -7.20 23.34 -11.40
C GLN A 163 -7.35 21.84 -11.69
N HIS A 164 -6.24 21.19 -11.97
CA HIS A 164 -6.22 19.87 -12.58
C HIS A 164 -6.33 18.72 -11.58
N GLY A 165 -5.75 18.85 -10.36
CA GLY A 165 -5.89 17.85 -9.31
C GLY A 165 -7.34 17.69 -8.88
N THR A 166 -8.00 18.81 -8.63
CA THR A 166 -9.44 18.85 -8.31
C THR A 166 -10.29 18.27 -9.46
N ALA A 167 -9.98 18.67 -10.70
CA ALA A 167 -10.70 18.16 -11.87
C ALA A 167 -10.61 16.66 -12.05
N ILE A 168 -9.42 16.08 -11.89
CA ILE A 168 -9.19 14.63 -12.03
C ILE A 168 -9.99 13.83 -10.99
N VAL A 169 -9.95 14.26 -9.73
CA VAL A 169 -10.65 13.56 -8.64
C VAL A 169 -12.17 13.70 -8.78
N ALA A 170 -12.66 14.90 -9.10
CA ALA A 170 -14.08 15.15 -9.34
C ALA A 170 -14.59 14.33 -10.55
N ALA A 171 -13.84 14.30 -11.64
CA ALA A 171 -14.20 13.52 -12.83
C ALA A 171 -14.26 12.00 -12.53
N ALA A 172 -13.32 11.45 -11.74
CA ALA A 172 -13.37 10.06 -11.30
C ALA A 172 -14.62 9.76 -10.47
N ALA A 173 -14.99 10.68 -9.56
CA ALA A 173 -16.23 10.56 -8.77
C ALA A 173 -17.49 10.65 -9.63
N ILE A 174 -17.52 11.55 -10.63
CA ILE A 174 -18.62 11.68 -11.59
C ILE A 174 -18.77 10.37 -12.38
N LEU A 175 -17.70 9.84 -12.98
CA LEU A 175 -17.76 8.58 -13.75
C LEU A 175 -18.32 7.43 -12.93
N ASN A 176 -17.83 7.26 -11.70
CA ASN A 176 -18.28 6.19 -10.82
C ASN A 176 -19.71 6.40 -10.30
N GLY A 177 -20.07 7.64 -9.99
CA GLY A 177 -21.44 7.98 -9.62
C GLY A 177 -22.42 7.70 -10.75
N LEU A 178 -22.12 8.14 -11.96
CA LEU A 178 -22.95 7.88 -13.14
C LEU A 178 -23.07 6.38 -13.45
N LYS A 179 -21.97 5.63 -13.34
CA LYS A 179 -21.97 4.16 -13.48
C LYS A 179 -22.88 3.50 -12.44
N LEU A 180 -22.83 3.95 -11.18
CA LEU A 180 -23.67 3.42 -10.10
C LEU A 180 -25.15 3.65 -10.35
N VAL A 181 -25.54 4.85 -10.85
CA VAL A 181 -26.93 5.21 -11.16
C VAL A 181 -27.34 4.86 -12.59
N ARG A 182 -26.46 4.26 -13.39
CA ARG A 182 -26.67 3.80 -14.77
C ARG A 182 -27.12 4.92 -15.72
N LYS A 183 -26.43 6.09 -15.63
CA LYS A 183 -26.66 7.24 -16.52
C LYS A 183 -25.46 7.39 -17.45
N ASP A 184 -25.71 7.79 -18.70
CA ASP A 184 -24.67 8.08 -19.69
C ASP A 184 -24.15 9.51 -19.52
N ILE A 185 -22.83 9.66 -19.46
CA ILE A 185 -22.17 10.96 -19.33
C ILE A 185 -22.54 11.94 -20.44
N ALA A 186 -22.82 11.45 -21.65
CA ALA A 186 -23.22 12.28 -22.79
C ALA A 186 -24.63 12.84 -22.68
N GLU A 187 -25.50 12.26 -21.85
CA GLU A 187 -26.93 12.61 -21.76
C GLU A 187 -27.28 13.41 -20.50
N VAL A 188 -26.42 13.38 -19.47
CA VAL A 188 -26.71 13.99 -18.17
C VAL A 188 -26.59 15.52 -18.22
N LYS A 189 -27.46 16.20 -17.45
CA LYS A 189 -27.41 17.62 -17.20
C LYS A 189 -26.53 17.90 -15.99
N LEU A 190 -25.44 18.65 -16.19
CA LEU A 190 -24.57 19.11 -15.13
C LEU A 190 -24.79 20.61 -14.85
N VAL A 191 -25.01 20.94 -13.58
CA VAL A 191 -25.10 22.33 -13.10
C VAL A 191 -23.90 22.63 -12.19
N ALA A 192 -23.09 23.59 -12.58
CA ALA A 192 -21.93 24.04 -11.80
C ALA A 192 -22.21 25.36 -11.08
N SER A 193 -21.92 25.38 -9.77
CA SER A 193 -21.86 26.61 -8.96
C SER A 193 -20.42 26.99 -8.75
N GLY A 194 -20.01 28.09 -9.36
CA GLY A 194 -18.62 28.54 -9.47
C GLY A 194 -18.12 28.50 -10.92
N ALA A 195 -17.36 29.51 -11.32
CA ALA A 195 -16.71 29.62 -12.62
C ALA A 195 -15.25 30.14 -12.47
N GLY A 196 -14.61 29.67 -11.40
CA GLY A 196 -13.18 29.89 -11.15
C GLY A 196 -12.31 28.80 -11.77
N ALA A 197 -11.02 28.80 -11.42
CA ALA A 197 -10.01 27.92 -11.97
C ALA A 197 -10.38 26.42 -11.85
N ALA A 198 -10.72 25.96 -10.66
CA ALA A 198 -11.10 24.58 -10.42
C ALA A 198 -12.39 24.18 -11.19
N ALA A 199 -13.40 25.04 -11.18
CA ALA A 199 -14.68 24.73 -11.84
C ALA A 199 -14.50 24.55 -13.35
N LEU A 200 -13.84 25.50 -14.01
CA LEU A 200 -13.62 25.42 -15.45
C LEU A 200 -12.74 24.23 -15.85
N ALA A 201 -11.72 23.90 -15.06
CA ALA A 201 -10.90 22.72 -15.29
C ALA A 201 -11.70 21.40 -15.13
N CYS A 202 -12.61 21.33 -14.14
CA CYS A 202 -13.51 20.17 -13.98
C CYS A 202 -14.43 20.00 -15.20
N LEU A 203 -14.98 21.09 -15.70
CA LEU A 203 -15.88 21.06 -16.85
C LEU A 203 -15.14 20.70 -18.14
N ASP A 204 -13.94 21.26 -18.38
CA ASP A 204 -13.11 20.92 -19.54
C ASP A 204 -12.76 19.42 -19.55
N LEU A 205 -12.38 18.87 -18.39
CA LEU A 205 -12.09 17.45 -18.26
C LEU A 205 -13.33 16.56 -18.41
N ALA A 206 -14.49 16.99 -17.90
CA ALA A 206 -15.76 16.27 -18.12
C ALA A 206 -16.12 16.21 -19.61
N VAL A 207 -15.89 17.30 -20.35
CA VAL A 207 -16.09 17.34 -21.81
C VAL A 207 -15.14 16.37 -22.52
N SER A 208 -13.87 16.32 -22.15
CA SER A 208 -12.89 15.39 -22.76
C SER A 208 -13.28 13.91 -22.50
N LEU A 209 -13.97 13.63 -21.39
CA LEU A 209 -14.48 12.30 -21.04
C LEU A 209 -15.80 11.95 -21.71
N GLY A 210 -16.40 12.86 -22.50
CA GLY A 210 -17.59 12.60 -23.31
C GLY A 210 -18.85 13.38 -22.93
N MET A 211 -18.78 14.23 -21.90
CA MET A 211 -19.93 15.11 -21.56
C MET A 211 -20.17 16.14 -22.64
N ARG A 212 -21.42 16.30 -23.09
CA ARG A 212 -21.75 17.31 -24.08
C ARG A 212 -21.76 18.69 -23.45
N ARG A 213 -21.11 19.65 -24.08
CA ARG A 213 -21.01 21.02 -23.57
C ARG A 213 -22.36 21.72 -23.46
N GLU A 214 -23.28 21.42 -24.34
CA GLU A 214 -24.66 21.92 -24.31
C GLU A 214 -25.47 21.44 -23.07
N ASN A 215 -25.02 20.39 -22.40
CA ASN A 215 -25.63 19.87 -21.17
C ASN A 215 -25.01 20.46 -19.90
N ILE A 216 -24.02 21.33 -20.04
CA ILE A 216 -23.32 21.96 -18.91
C ILE A 216 -23.83 23.39 -18.69
N TRP A 217 -24.30 23.65 -17.48
CA TRP A 217 -24.84 24.93 -17.05
C TRP A 217 -23.99 25.50 -15.92
N VAL A 218 -23.56 26.73 -16.02
CA VAL A 218 -22.59 27.33 -15.08
C VAL A 218 -23.15 28.61 -14.48
N THR A 219 -22.89 28.78 -13.17
CA THR A 219 -23.19 30.03 -12.47
C THR A 219 -21.92 30.58 -11.78
N ASP A 220 -21.85 31.87 -11.63
CA ASP A 220 -20.89 32.58 -10.78
C ASP A 220 -21.59 33.57 -9.84
N ALA A 221 -20.83 34.37 -9.10
CA ALA A 221 -21.39 35.37 -8.19
C ALA A 221 -22.34 36.41 -8.85
N LYS A 222 -22.35 36.48 -10.16
CA LYS A 222 -23.24 37.37 -10.94
C LYS A 222 -24.42 36.61 -11.59
N GLY A 223 -24.59 35.33 -11.30
CA GLY A 223 -25.65 34.50 -11.82
C GLY A 223 -25.22 33.56 -12.96
N VAL A 224 -26.18 33.16 -13.79
CA VAL A 224 -25.97 32.18 -14.88
C VAL A 224 -25.05 32.76 -15.95
N ILE A 225 -24.12 31.93 -16.45
CA ILE A 225 -23.30 32.22 -17.61
C ILE A 225 -24.12 31.94 -18.87
N HIS A 226 -24.55 32.98 -19.55
CA HIS A 226 -25.42 32.92 -20.73
C HIS A 226 -24.89 33.75 -21.90
N VAL A 227 -25.35 33.40 -23.11
CA VAL A 227 -25.04 34.18 -24.31
C VAL A 227 -25.53 35.64 -24.15
N GLY A 228 -24.69 36.61 -24.51
CA GLY A 228 -24.99 38.04 -24.38
C GLY A 228 -24.76 38.62 -22.99
N ARG A 229 -24.26 37.86 -22.02
CA ARG A 229 -23.79 38.39 -20.73
C ARG A 229 -22.41 39.04 -20.92
N GLU A 230 -22.26 40.29 -20.48
CA GLU A 230 -20.97 41.02 -20.53
C GLU A 230 -20.27 41.05 -19.17
N ALA A 231 -21.05 41.19 -18.10
CA ALA A 231 -20.51 41.41 -16.76
C ALA A 231 -19.76 40.19 -16.19
N GLY A 232 -18.45 40.34 -15.97
CA GLY A 232 -17.60 39.33 -15.37
C GLY A 232 -17.31 38.14 -16.29
N MET A 233 -17.40 38.34 -17.59
CA MET A 233 -17.04 37.34 -18.59
C MET A 233 -15.57 37.46 -18.98
N ASP A 234 -14.98 36.32 -19.32
CA ASP A 234 -13.69 36.14 -19.94
C ASP A 234 -13.78 34.99 -20.97
N GLU A 235 -12.72 34.77 -21.74
CA GLU A 235 -12.68 33.77 -22.81
C GLU A 235 -12.97 32.33 -22.29
N ASN A 236 -12.57 32.03 -21.07
CA ASN A 236 -12.74 30.71 -20.48
C ASN A 236 -14.19 30.46 -20.08
N LYS A 237 -14.85 31.43 -19.48
CA LYS A 237 -16.27 31.40 -19.15
C LYS A 237 -17.16 31.39 -20.37
N ALA A 238 -16.78 32.15 -21.41
CA ALA A 238 -17.56 32.27 -22.64
C ALA A 238 -17.78 30.94 -23.35
N ARG A 239 -16.86 29.97 -23.18
CA ARG A 239 -17.00 28.61 -23.73
C ARG A 239 -18.19 27.85 -23.19
N TYR A 240 -18.70 28.24 -22.03
CA TYR A 240 -19.85 27.61 -21.35
C TYR A 240 -21.10 28.48 -21.32
N ALA A 241 -21.13 29.55 -22.09
CA ALA A 241 -22.32 30.41 -22.20
C ALA A 241 -23.43 29.67 -22.97
N GLN A 242 -24.60 29.52 -22.34
CA GLN A 242 -25.78 28.84 -22.91
C GLN A 242 -26.83 29.89 -23.35
N GLU A 243 -27.61 29.54 -24.41
CA GLU A 243 -28.82 30.32 -24.77
C GLU A 243 -29.95 29.95 -23.78
N THR A 244 -30.22 30.86 -22.83
CA THR A 244 -31.21 30.64 -21.79
C THR A 244 -31.78 31.93 -21.21
N GLY A 245 -33.02 31.85 -20.76
CA GLY A 245 -33.69 32.89 -19.97
C GLY A 245 -33.35 32.81 -18.46
N ALA A 246 -32.79 31.69 -17.99
CA ALA A 246 -32.41 31.51 -16.58
C ALA A 246 -31.31 32.50 -16.15
N ARG A 247 -31.41 33.03 -14.95
CA ARG A 247 -30.45 34.00 -14.38
C ARG A 247 -29.88 33.56 -13.04
N THR A 248 -30.50 32.58 -12.37
CA THR A 248 -30.14 32.11 -11.04
C THR A 248 -29.83 30.63 -11.01
N LEU A 249 -29.07 30.18 -10.00
CA LEU A 249 -28.79 28.76 -9.77
C LEU A 249 -30.10 27.96 -9.58
N ALA A 250 -31.06 28.52 -8.83
CA ALA A 250 -32.36 27.88 -8.59
C ALA A 250 -33.11 27.50 -9.87
N GLU A 251 -33.07 28.36 -10.88
CA GLU A 251 -33.73 28.12 -12.16
C GLU A 251 -33.04 27.03 -13.00
N LEU A 252 -31.79 26.70 -12.72
CA LEU A 252 -31.05 25.64 -13.41
C LEU A 252 -31.20 24.26 -12.78
N MET A 253 -31.51 24.20 -11.47
CA MET A 253 -31.53 22.93 -10.71
C MET A 253 -32.61 21.93 -11.18
N PRO A 254 -33.80 22.31 -11.65
CA PRO A 254 -34.75 21.34 -12.11
C PRO A 254 -34.21 20.41 -13.20
N GLY A 255 -34.35 19.11 -12.98
CA GLY A 255 -33.86 18.07 -13.89
C GLY A 255 -32.34 17.91 -13.97
N ALA A 256 -31.56 18.54 -13.11
CA ALA A 256 -30.12 18.35 -13.05
C ALA A 256 -29.78 16.97 -12.51
N ASP A 257 -28.90 16.25 -13.21
CA ASP A 257 -28.38 14.96 -12.80
C ASP A 257 -27.16 15.09 -11.89
N VAL A 258 -26.34 16.10 -12.14
CA VAL A 258 -25.09 16.38 -11.42
C VAL A 258 -25.06 17.83 -10.98
N PHE A 259 -24.84 18.07 -9.70
CA PHE A 259 -24.46 19.37 -9.16
C PHE A 259 -22.97 19.35 -8.80
N LEU A 260 -22.23 20.33 -9.31
CA LEU A 260 -20.82 20.52 -9.05
C LEU A 260 -20.59 21.87 -8.35
N GLY A 261 -20.40 21.85 -7.04
CA GLY A 261 -20.17 23.02 -6.20
C GLY A 261 -18.68 23.32 -6.04
N LEU A 262 -18.24 24.46 -6.53
CA LEU A 262 -16.88 25.02 -6.42
C LEU A 262 -16.96 26.52 -6.18
N SER A 263 -17.82 26.93 -5.23
CA SER A 263 -18.20 28.33 -5.02
C SER A 263 -18.03 28.77 -3.55
N ALA A 264 -19.13 28.84 -2.81
CA ALA A 264 -19.13 29.35 -1.44
C ALA A 264 -20.10 28.57 -0.55
N ALA A 265 -19.84 28.60 0.76
CA ALA A 265 -20.67 28.01 1.76
C ALA A 265 -22.16 28.39 1.62
N GLY A 266 -23.05 27.41 1.66
CA GLY A 266 -24.49 27.60 1.63
C GLY A 266 -25.06 28.14 0.29
N ALA A 267 -24.28 28.06 -0.79
CA ALA A 267 -24.70 28.50 -2.11
C ALA A 267 -25.84 27.66 -2.72
N LEU A 268 -25.95 26.37 -2.35
CA LEU A 268 -27.02 25.49 -2.77
C LEU A 268 -28.05 25.35 -1.63
N LYS A 269 -29.30 25.76 -1.91
CA LYS A 269 -30.38 25.62 -0.94
C LYS A 269 -31.03 24.24 -1.03
N PRO A 270 -31.36 23.59 0.12
CA PRO A 270 -32.00 22.27 0.13
C PRO A 270 -33.28 22.19 -0.71
N GLU A 271 -34.11 23.24 -0.74
CA GLU A 271 -35.33 23.28 -1.54
C GLU A 271 -35.09 23.17 -3.05
N TRP A 272 -33.95 23.63 -3.57
CA TRP A 272 -33.61 23.56 -4.99
C TRP A 272 -33.15 22.16 -5.42
N ILE A 273 -32.74 21.34 -4.46
CA ILE A 273 -32.32 19.93 -4.69
C ILE A 273 -33.56 19.05 -4.99
N ARG A 274 -34.73 19.43 -4.51
CA ARG A 274 -35.96 18.62 -4.63
C ARG A 274 -36.30 18.26 -6.08
N ASP A 275 -36.11 19.20 -7.00
CA ASP A 275 -36.50 19.09 -8.39
C ASP A 275 -35.40 18.55 -9.31
N MET A 276 -34.27 18.12 -8.75
CA MET A 276 -33.21 17.43 -9.49
C MET A 276 -33.71 16.10 -10.06
N ALA A 277 -33.05 15.57 -11.05
CA ALA A 277 -33.30 14.26 -11.64
C ALA A 277 -33.21 13.14 -10.57
N ARG A 278 -33.75 11.98 -10.90
CA ARG A 278 -33.68 10.79 -10.03
C ARG A 278 -32.23 10.40 -9.77
N ASP A 279 -31.91 9.94 -8.55
CA ASP A 279 -30.56 9.55 -8.09
C ASP A 279 -29.51 10.60 -8.48
N PRO A 280 -29.63 11.86 -8.01
CA PRO A 280 -28.71 12.94 -8.39
C PRO A 280 -27.36 12.77 -7.71
N LEU A 281 -26.29 13.22 -8.41
CA LEU A 281 -24.97 13.37 -7.83
C LEU A 281 -24.79 14.81 -7.34
N ILE A 282 -24.46 15.01 -6.06
CA ILE A 282 -24.28 16.33 -5.46
C ILE A 282 -22.86 16.41 -4.88
N PHE A 283 -21.98 17.08 -5.59
CA PHE A 283 -20.59 17.29 -5.16
C PHE A 283 -20.41 18.72 -4.70
N ALA A 284 -20.53 18.92 -3.38
CA ALA A 284 -20.39 20.22 -2.71
C ALA A 284 -18.99 20.38 -2.13
N MET A 285 -18.08 20.98 -2.89
CA MET A 285 -16.64 20.93 -2.61
C MET A 285 -16.06 22.21 -2.01
N ALA A 286 -16.87 23.23 -1.72
CA ALA A 286 -16.39 24.43 -1.03
C ALA A 286 -15.81 24.10 0.36
N ASN A 287 -14.70 24.73 0.70
CA ASN A 287 -13.99 24.55 1.96
C ASN A 287 -13.90 25.88 2.74
N PRO A 288 -14.00 25.88 4.09
CA PRO A 288 -14.19 24.71 4.98
C PRO A 288 -15.66 24.26 5.13
N VAL A 289 -16.62 25.01 4.61
CA VAL A 289 -18.05 24.68 4.66
C VAL A 289 -18.56 24.48 3.25
N PRO A 290 -19.20 23.35 2.95
CA PRO A 290 -19.69 23.05 1.60
C PRO A 290 -20.88 23.94 1.19
N GLU A 291 -21.25 23.92 -0.09
CA GLU A 291 -22.39 24.65 -0.65
C GLU A 291 -23.73 24.22 -0.04
N VAL A 292 -23.83 22.95 0.39
CA VAL A 292 -24.94 22.38 1.17
C VAL A 292 -24.35 21.31 2.08
N LEU A 293 -24.84 21.20 3.29
CA LEU A 293 -24.44 20.13 4.19
C LEU A 293 -25.06 18.78 3.74
N PRO A 294 -24.28 17.67 3.76
CA PRO A 294 -24.79 16.37 3.35
C PRO A 294 -26.08 15.94 4.04
N GLU A 295 -26.22 16.19 5.34
CA GLU A 295 -27.43 15.91 6.11
C GLU A 295 -28.65 16.72 5.66
N GLU A 296 -28.46 17.95 5.24
CA GLU A 296 -29.52 18.80 4.70
C GLU A 296 -29.97 18.32 3.33
N ALA A 297 -29.03 17.92 2.47
CA ALA A 297 -29.32 17.39 1.14
C ALA A 297 -30.06 16.05 1.24
N LEU A 298 -29.61 15.11 2.07
CA LEU A 298 -30.24 13.81 2.30
C LEU A 298 -31.63 13.90 2.94
N ALA A 299 -31.87 14.90 3.79
CA ALA A 299 -33.21 15.13 4.36
C ALA A 299 -34.26 15.44 3.27
N VAL A 300 -33.86 16.06 2.16
CA VAL A 300 -34.74 16.41 1.04
C VAL A 300 -34.72 15.34 -0.06
N ARG A 301 -33.56 14.74 -0.32
CA ARG A 301 -33.32 13.75 -1.39
C ARG A 301 -32.51 12.56 -0.84
N PRO A 302 -33.17 11.60 -0.19
CA PRO A 302 -32.51 10.40 0.33
C PRO A 302 -31.85 9.52 -0.75
N ASP A 303 -32.27 9.69 -2.01
CA ASP A 303 -31.70 9.04 -3.19
C ASP A 303 -30.44 9.74 -3.74
N ALA A 304 -30.02 10.91 -3.20
CA ALA A 304 -28.84 11.61 -3.64
C ALA A 304 -27.55 10.88 -3.26
N ILE A 305 -26.55 10.95 -4.14
CA ILE A 305 -25.18 10.51 -3.88
C ILE A 305 -24.34 11.74 -3.63
N LEU A 306 -23.68 11.79 -2.48
CA LEU A 306 -22.99 12.99 -1.99
C LEU A 306 -21.47 12.81 -2.01
N GLY A 307 -20.78 13.91 -2.32
CA GLY A 307 -19.34 14.05 -2.17
C GLY A 307 -18.97 15.46 -1.70
N THR A 308 -17.94 15.57 -0.90
CA THR A 308 -17.45 16.85 -0.36
C THR A 308 -15.93 16.94 -0.37
N GLY A 309 -15.35 18.12 -0.19
CA GLY A 309 -13.91 18.28 0.03
C GLY A 309 -13.45 17.83 1.44
N ARG A 310 -14.36 17.61 2.38
CA ARG A 310 -14.07 17.34 3.79
C ARG A 310 -13.77 15.87 4.06
N SER A 311 -12.85 15.62 4.99
CA SER A 311 -12.42 14.28 5.38
C SER A 311 -13.39 13.55 6.31
N ASP A 312 -14.32 14.26 6.93
CA ASP A 312 -15.30 13.73 7.88
C ASP A 312 -16.60 13.23 7.21
N TYR A 313 -16.67 13.30 5.88
CA TYR A 313 -17.78 12.76 5.08
C TYR A 313 -17.32 11.62 4.15
N PRO A 314 -18.24 10.75 3.67
CA PRO A 314 -17.90 9.54 2.92
C PRO A 314 -17.03 9.78 1.68
N ASN A 315 -17.53 10.39 0.65
CA ASN A 315 -16.84 10.61 -0.63
C ASN A 315 -16.00 11.89 -0.57
N GLN A 316 -14.80 11.82 0.02
CA GLN A 316 -13.90 12.97 0.09
C GLN A 316 -13.24 13.23 -1.28
N ILE A 317 -13.70 14.26 -1.99
CA ILE A 317 -13.12 14.72 -3.26
C ILE A 317 -11.98 15.67 -2.92
N ASN A 318 -10.76 15.15 -2.90
CA ASN A 318 -9.56 15.90 -2.50
C ASN A 318 -8.42 15.61 -3.48
N ASN A 319 -7.74 16.68 -3.93
CA ASN A 319 -6.65 16.62 -4.90
C ASN A 319 -5.45 15.76 -4.48
N VAL A 320 -5.29 15.46 -3.19
CA VAL A 320 -4.27 14.53 -2.69
C VAL A 320 -4.36 13.13 -3.31
N LEU A 321 -5.53 12.74 -3.81
CA LEU A 321 -5.71 11.48 -4.54
C LEU A 321 -5.05 11.50 -5.93
N CYS A 322 -4.63 12.66 -6.43
CA CYS A 322 -4.10 12.84 -7.78
C CYS A 322 -2.64 13.30 -7.79
N PHE A 323 -2.34 14.50 -7.23
CA PHE A 323 -1.09 15.20 -7.53
C PHE A 323 0.18 14.39 -7.19
N PRO A 324 0.28 13.63 -6.08
CA PRO A 324 1.51 12.90 -5.80
C PRO A 324 1.79 11.84 -6.88
N PHE A 325 0.75 11.19 -7.34
CA PHE A 325 0.84 10.02 -8.21
C PHE A 325 0.97 10.40 -9.69
N ILE A 326 0.34 11.50 -10.15
CA ILE A 326 0.51 12.00 -11.51
C ILE A 326 1.93 12.54 -11.71
N PHE A 327 2.48 13.24 -10.70
CA PHE A 327 3.88 13.65 -10.71
C PHE A 327 4.82 12.45 -10.66
N ARG A 328 4.54 11.42 -9.85
CA ARG A 328 5.36 10.21 -9.81
C ARG A 328 5.45 9.55 -11.19
N GLY A 329 4.31 9.33 -11.85
CA GLY A 329 4.29 8.78 -13.20
C GLY A 329 4.99 9.65 -14.24
N ALA A 330 4.85 10.98 -14.16
CA ALA A 330 5.50 11.90 -15.06
C ALA A 330 7.02 11.98 -14.86
N LEU A 331 7.48 12.07 -13.60
CA LEU A 331 8.89 12.15 -13.25
C LEU A 331 9.66 10.88 -13.64
N ASP A 332 9.09 9.71 -13.42
CA ASP A 332 9.76 8.43 -13.67
C ASP A 332 10.06 8.19 -15.16
N VAL A 333 9.19 8.68 -16.04
CA VAL A 333 9.42 8.62 -17.48
C VAL A 333 10.11 9.88 -18.05
N GLY A 334 10.45 10.85 -17.19
CA GLY A 334 11.02 12.14 -17.63
C GLY A 334 10.10 12.85 -18.61
N ALA A 335 8.81 12.95 -18.30
CA ALA A 335 7.84 13.65 -19.14
C ALA A 335 8.17 15.13 -19.25
N THR A 336 8.04 15.69 -20.44
CA THR A 336 8.25 17.12 -20.69
C THR A 336 7.04 17.98 -20.34
N THR A 337 5.87 17.35 -20.22
CA THR A 337 4.61 18.02 -19.82
C THR A 337 3.65 16.98 -19.24
N ILE A 338 2.64 17.43 -18.49
CA ILE A 338 1.45 16.64 -18.17
C ILE A 338 0.34 17.09 -19.13
N ASN A 339 0.01 16.21 -20.08
CA ASN A 339 -1.00 16.49 -21.13
C ASN A 339 -2.37 15.89 -20.79
N GLU A 340 -3.38 16.12 -21.64
CA GLU A 340 -4.76 15.65 -21.41
C GLU A 340 -4.85 14.11 -21.33
N ALA A 341 -4.11 13.37 -22.17
CA ALA A 341 -4.10 11.91 -22.13
C ALA A 341 -3.60 11.36 -20.78
N MET A 342 -2.63 12.01 -20.16
CA MET A 342 -2.13 11.65 -18.82
C MET A 342 -3.17 11.96 -17.74
N LYS A 343 -3.90 13.08 -17.84
CA LYS A 343 -4.99 13.44 -16.92
C LYS A 343 -6.14 12.45 -17.02
N GLU A 344 -6.59 12.11 -18.22
CA GLU A 344 -7.63 11.10 -18.43
C GLU A 344 -7.21 9.71 -17.93
N ALA A 345 -5.94 9.32 -18.12
CA ALA A 345 -5.42 8.06 -17.58
C ALA A 345 -5.47 8.03 -16.04
N ALA A 346 -5.17 9.15 -15.38
CA ALA A 346 -5.29 9.28 -13.92
C ALA A 346 -6.75 9.17 -13.46
N VAL A 347 -7.70 9.82 -14.16
CA VAL A 347 -9.14 9.71 -13.89
C VAL A 347 -9.60 8.26 -13.91
N ARG A 348 -9.29 7.55 -15.02
CA ARG A 348 -9.70 6.15 -15.18
C ARG A 348 -9.08 5.24 -14.13
N ALA A 349 -7.79 5.42 -13.83
CA ALA A 349 -7.10 4.63 -12.80
C ALA A 349 -7.71 4.84 -11.40
N LEU A 350 -8.06 6.08 -11.03
CA LEU A 350 -8.75 6.38 -9.78
C LEU A 350 -10.16 5.76 -9.73
N ALA A 351 -10.91 5.89 -10.82
CA ALA A 351 -12.25 5.34 -10.92
C ALA A 351 -12.25 3.80 -10.83
N GLU A 352 -11.34 3.13 -11.54
CA GLU A 352 -11.20 1.67 -11.53
C GLU A 352 -10.77 1.14 -10.16
N LEU A 353 -9.86 1.84 -9.47
CA LEU A 353 -9.36 1.42 -8.16
C LEU A 353 -10.46 1.32 -7.10
N ALA A 354 -11.50 2.15 -7.19
CA ALA A 354 -12.64 2.10 -6.26
C ALA A 354 -13.44 0.79 -6.36
N HIS A 355 -13.33 0.05 -7.47
CA HIS A 355 -14.00 -1.24 -7.67
C HIS A 355 -13.19 -2.44 -7.17
N VAL A 356 -11.93 -2.24 -6.80
CA VAL A 356 -11.05 -3.30 -6.28
C VAL A 356 -11.25 -3.42 -4.77
N GLU A 357 -11.22 -4.65 -4.23
CA GLU A 357 -11.40 -4.89 -2.78
C GLU A 357 -10.42 -4.05 -1.95
N VAL A 358 -10.97 -3.33 -0.97
CA VAL A 358 -10.18 -2.40 -0.13
C VAL A 358 -9.46 -3.17 0.98
N PRO A 359 -8.13 -3.00 1.16
CA PRO A 359 -7.41 -3.63 2.24
C PRO A 359 -7.98 -3.26 3.63
N GLU A 360 -8.08 -4.25 4.52
CA GLU A 360 -8.58 -4.06 5.89
C GLU A 360 -7.86 -2.93 6.65
N ALA A 361 -6.55 -2.80 6.43
CA ALA A 361 -5.75 -1.73 7.04
C ALA A 361 -6.23 -0.33 6.63
N VAL A 362 -6.70 -0.18 5.39
CA VAL A 362 -7.27 1.08 4.88
C VAL A 362 -8.64 1.31 5.53
N ALA A 363 -9.52 0.31 5.55
CA ALA A 363 -10.84 0.44 6.18
C ALA A 363 -10.71 0.83 7.67
N LYS A 364 -9.84 0.14 8.42
CA LYS A 364 -9.56 0.45 9.83
C LYS A 364 -9.00 1.86 10.05
N ALA A 365 -8.14 2.36 9.16
CA ALA A 365 -7.60 3.72 9.25
C ALA A 365 -8.69 4.80 9.16
N TYR A 366 -9.84 4.46 8.59
CA TYR A 366 -11.01 5.33 8.47
C TYR A 366 -12.15 4.96 9.43
N GLY A 367 -11.88 4.09 10.42
CA GLY A 367 -12.87 3.68 11.43
C GLY A 367 -14.04 2.86 10.87
N ALA A 368 -13.87 2.28 9.68
CA ALA A 368 -14.89 1.46 9.01
C ALA A 368 -14.54 -0.03 9.14
N GLU A 369 -15.56 -0.88 9.25
CA GLU A 369 -15.38 -2.34 9.21
C GLU A 369 -15.03 -2.81 7.80
N SER A 370 -15.63 -2.20 6.77
CA SER A 370 -15.30 -2.43 5.36
C SER A 370 -15.63 -1.20 4.52
N LEU A 371 -14.87 -0.99 3.44
CA LEU A 371 -15.16 0.01 2.41
C LEU A 371 -15.43 -0.73 1.10
N ARG A 372 -16.53 -0.41 0.42
CA ARG A 372 -16.95 -1.06 -0.83
C ARG A 372 -17.48 -0.05 -1.80
N PHE A 373 -17.28 -0.30 -3.09
CA PHE A 373 -17.88 0.52 -4.14
C PHE A 373 -19.39 0.65 -3.95
N GLY A 374 -19.87 1.89 -3.92
CA GLY A 374 -21.25 2.22 -3.66
C GLY A 374 -21.44 3.71 -3.38
N ARG A 375 -22.63 4.07 -2.85
CA ARG A 375 -22.99 5.47 -2.57
C ARG A 375 -21.99 6.21 -1.67
N ASP A 376 -21.39 5.51 -0.72
CA ASP A 376 -20.47 6.07 0.27
C ASP A 376 -18.98 5.84 -0.07
N TYR A 377 -18.71 5.18 -1.19
CA TYR A 377 -17.34 4.91 -1.64
C TYR A 377 -17.28 4.91 -3.18
N LEU A 378 -17.30 6.12 -3.77
CA LEU A 378 -17.15 6.34 -5.21
C LEU A 378 -15.69 6.42 -5.66
N ILE A 379 -14.82 6.85 -4.76
CA ILE A 379 -13.39 7.08 -4.99
C ILE A 379 -12.57 6.51 -3.85
N PRO A 380 -11.29 6.13 -4.09
CA PRO A 380 -10.39 5.66 -3.05
C PRO A 380 -10.19 6.69 -1.92
N LYS A 381 -9.68 6.24 -0.79
CA LYS A 381 -9.31 7.10 0.34
C LYS A 381 -7.84 7.56 0.24
N PRO A 382 -7.47 8.75 0.74
CA PRO A 382 -6.10 9.29 0.63
C PRO A 382 -4.98 8.37 1.15
N PHE A 383 -5.24 7.59 2.21
CA PHE A 383 -4.27 6.65 2.76
C PHE A 383 -4.33 5.26 2.14
N ASP A 384 -5.00 5.11 0.99
CA ASP A 384 -4.98 3.86 0.26
C ASP A 384 -3.62 3.68 -0.46
N PRO A 385 -2.81 2.71 -0.02
CA PRO A 385 -1.47 2.53 -0.57
C PRO A 385 -1.45 2.09 -2.04
N ARG A 386 -2.56 1.56 -2.56
CA ARG A 386 -2.69 1.11 -3.96
C ARG A 386 -2.76 2.28 -4.96
N LEU A 387 -2.99 3.52 -4.49
CA LEU A 387 -3.09 4.70 -5.36
C LEU A 387 -1.85 4.89 -6.24
N ILE A 388 -0.65 4.76 -5.68
CA ILE A 388 0.59 4.91 -6.46
C ILE A 388 0.75 3.81 -7.50
N GLU A 389 0.37 2.56 -7.17
CA GLU A 389 0.46 1.40 -8.07
C GLU A 389 -0.57 1.45 -9.22
N ALA A 390 -1.70 2.13 -9.00
CA ALA A 390 -2.74 2.30 -10.01
C ALA A 390 -2.49 3.52 -10.90
N VAL A 391 -2.27 4.70 -10.28
CA VAL A 391 -2.25 5.98 -11.01
C VAL A 391 -0.91 6.21 -11.70
N ALA A 392 0.23 6.06 -11.02
CA ALA A 392 1.53 6.39 -11.60
C ALA A 392 1.85 5.55 -12.86
N PRO A 393 1.62 4.21 -12.91
CA PRO A 393 1.84 3.45 -14.14
C PRO A 393 0.85 3.79 -15.28
N ALA A 394 -0.38 4.18 -14.97
CA ALA A 394 -1.33 4.61 -15.97
C ALA A 394 -0.88 5.93 -16.63
N VAL A 395 -0.43 6.88 -15.82
CA VAL A 395 0.12 8.16 -16.26
C VAL A 395 1.40 7.96 -17.07
N ALA A 396 2.33 7.14 -16.59
CA ALA A 396 3.58 6.82 -17.29
C ALA A 396 3.31 6.23 -18.69
N ARG A 397 2.38 5.27 -18.81
CA ARG A 397 1.98 4.72 -20.11
C ARG A 397 1.40 5.78 -21.05
N ALA A 398 0.54 6.65 -20.52
CA ALA A 398 -0.05 7.72 -21.31
C ALA A 398 1.00 8.73 -21.80
N ALA A 399 2.00 9.05 -20.97
CA ALA A 399 3.12 9.90 -21.33
C ALA A 399 3.97 9.28 -22.46
N VAL A 400 4.27 7.99 -22.38
CA VAL A 400 4.98 7.26 -23.42
C VAL A 400 4.16 7.20 -24.71
N ALA A 401 2.88 6.86 -24.62
CA ALA A 401 1.99 6.73 -25.77
C ALA A 401 1.76 8.08 -26.50
N SER A 402 1.77 9.20 -25.75
CA SER A 402 1.61 10.55 -26.31
C SER A 402 2.94 11.20 -26.72
N GLY A 403 4.08 10.52 -26.60
CA GLY A 403 5.38 10.96 -27.08
C GLY A 403 6.05 12.05 -26.23
N VAL A 404 5.59 12.27 -24.99
CA VAL A 404 6.16 13.30 -24.09
C VAL A 404 7.20 12.74 -23.11
N ALA A 405 7.40 11.43 -23.09
CA ALA A 405 8.36 10.75 -22.22
C ALA A 405 9.78 10.77 -22.83
N THR A 406 10.77 11.24 -22.08
CA THR A 406 12.20 11.21 -22.49
C THR A 406 12.93 9.94 -22.04
N ARG A 407 12.39 9.25 -21.02
CA ARG A 407 12.94 8.02 -20.43
C ARG A 407 11.84 6.94 -20.34
N PRO A 408 11.41 6.35 -21.48
CA PRO A 408 10.32 5.40 -21.48
C PRO A 408 10.65 4.16 -20.65
N ILE A 409 9.68 3.69 -19.83
CA ILE A 409 9.81 2.47 -19.04
C ILE A 409 9.60 1.26 -19.95
N ALA A 410 10.62 0.41 -20.06
CA ALA A 410 10.59 -0.80 -20.89
C ALA A 410 9.76 -1.93 -20.26
N ASP A 411 9.81 -2.08 -18.93
CA ASP A 411 9.11 -3.13 -18.18
C ASP A 411 8.16 -2.52 -17.13
N LEU A 412 6.88 -2.45 -17.47
CA LEU A 412 5.83 -1.95 -16.59
C LEU A 412 5.58 -2.84 -15.38
N ALA A 413 5.87 -4.15 -15.47
CA ALA A 413 5.70 -5.05 -14.33
C ALA A 413 6.81 -4.81 -13.30
N ALA A 414 8.06 -4.65 -13.74
CA ALA A 414 9.16 -4.26 -12.86
C ALA A 414 8.93 -2.89 -12.22
N TYR A 415 8.41 -1.91 -12.97
CA TYR A 415 8.08 -0.59 -12.45
C TYR A 415 6.98 -0.64 -11.38
N ARG A 416 5.90 -1.40 -11.58
CA ARG A 416 4.87 -1.61 -10.55
C ARG A 416 5.45 -2.27 -9.30
N ALA A 417 6.34 -3.25 -9.47
CA ALA A 417 7.01 -3.90 -8.36
C ALA A 417 7.90 -2.92 -7.57
N GLU A 418 8.50 -1.93 -8.22
CA GLU A 418 9.27 -0.86 -7.57
C GLU A 418 8.37 0.08 -6.76
N LEU A 419 7.26 0.51 -7.32
CA LEU A 419 6.26 1.33 -6.63
C LEU A 419 5.65 0.57 -5.45
N SER A 420 5.37 -0.72 -5.60
CA SER A 420 4.88 -1.58 -4.53
C SER A 420 5.89 -1.69 -3.38
N ARG A 421 7.20 -1.75 -3.68
CA ARG A 421 8.27 -1.71 -2.67
C ARG A 421 8.28 -0.41 -1.86
N PHE A 422 8.00 0.71 -2.50
CA PHE A 422 7.90 2.00 -1.81
C PHE A 422 6.72 2.04 -0.82
N VAL A 423 5.60 1.46 -1.19
CA VAL A 423 4.37 1.45 -0.37
C VAL A 423 4.38 0.36 0.67
N TYR A 424 4.81 -0.83 0.27
CA TYR A 424 4.88 -2.00 1.13
C TYR A 424 6.34 -2.37 1.37
N LEU A 425 6.83 -2.11 2.57
CA LEU A 425 8.13 -2.63 3.00
C LEU A 425 8.22 -4.16 2.84
N SER A 426 7.06 -4.85 2.88
CA SER A 426 6.95 -6.28 2.56
C SER A 426 7.13 -6.60 1.07
N GLY A 427 6.94 -5.64 0.17
CA GLY A 427 6.95 -5.88 -1.28
C GLY A 427 8.29 -6.42 -1.78
N SER A 428 9.41 -5.93 -1.26
CA SER A 428 10.74 -6.36 -1.71
C SER A 428 11.04 -7.84 -1.46
N VAL A 429 10.55 -8.41 -0.35
CA VAL A 429 10.75 -9.82 0.01
C VAL A 429 9.64 -10.71 -0.52
N MET A 430 8.39 -10.24 -0.52
CA MET A 430 7.24 -11.04 -0.91
C MET A 430 6.98 -11.06 -2.43
N GLN A 431 7.46 -10.09 -3.20
CA GLN A 431 7.30 -10.06 -4.67
C GLN A 431 7.83 -11.32 -5.37
N PRO A 432 9.06 -11.79 -5.10
CA PRO A 432 9.53 -13.04 -5.67
C PRO A 432 8.67 -14.24 -5.29
N VAL A 433 8.13 -14.25 -4.05
CA VAL A 433 7.24 -15.30 -3.55
C VAL A 433 5.90 -15.25 -4.30
N PHE A 434 5.31 -14.06 -4.47
CA PHE A 434 4.06 -13.89 -5.22
C PHE A 434 4.24 -14.30 -6.69
N GLY A 435 5.30 -13.83 -7.35
CA GLY A 435 5.58 -14.23 -8.72
C GLY A 435 5.85 -15.73 -8.90
N ALA A 436 6.42 -16.39 -7.90
CA ALA A 436 6.59 -17.84 -7.90
C ALA A 436 5.25 -18.57 -7.71
N ALA A 437 4.42 -18.11 -6.78
CA ALA A 437 3.09 -18.65 -6.51
C ALA A 437 2.16 -18.51 -7.75
N GLN A 438 2.17 -17.36 -8.42
CA GLN A 438 1.39 -17.10 -9.64
C GLN A 438 1.77 -18.03 -10.82
N ARG A 439 3.04 -18.42 -10.94
CA ARG A 439 3.49 -19.32 -12.00
C ARG A 439 3.00 -20.76 -11.81
N ASP A 440 2.80 -21.20 -10.58
CA ASP A 440 2.37 -22.57 -10.26
C ASP A 440 1.49 -22.59 -8.99
N PRO A 441 0.25 -22.06 -9.09
CA PRO A 441 -0.64 -21.93 -7.95
C PRO A 441 -1.09 -23.32 -7.44
N LYS A 442 -0.81 -23.60 -6.17
CA LYS A 442 -1.10 -24.87 -5.50
C LYS A 442 -2.42 -24.84 -4.75
N ARG A 443 -2.96 -26.03 -4.44
CA ARG A 443 -4.18 -26.20 -3.65
C ARG A 443 -3.86 -25.91 -2.19
N VAL A 444 -4.36 -24.79 -1.65
CA VAL A 444 -4.17 -24.43 -0.24
C VAL A 444 -5.49 -24.56 0.49
N VAL A 445 -5.52 -25.38 1.55
CA VAL A 445 -6.70 -25.55 2.38
C VAL A 445 -6.68 -24.60 3.58
N TYR A 446 -7.79 -23.95 3.83
CA TYR A 446 -8.02 -23.03 4.95
C TYR A 446 -9.00 -23.68 5.93
N ALA A 447 -8.50 -23.98 7.13
CA ALA A 447 -9.27 -24.70 8.13
C ALA A 447 -10.49 -23.91 8.64
N GLU A 448 -10.37 -22.59 8.75
CA GLU A 448 -11.44 -21.70 9.22
C GLU A 448 -12.09 -20.93 8.05
N GLY A 449 -12.64 -21.66 7.07
CA GLY A 449 -13.22 -21.08 5.85
C GLY A 449 -14.47 -20.22 6.07
N GLU A 450 -15.08 -20.27 7.25
CA GLU A 450 -16.18 -19.40 7.63
C GLU A 450 -15.71 -18.03 8.19
N ASP A 451 -14.42 -17.86 8.54
CA ASP A 451 -13.91 -16.62 9.13
C ASP A 451 -13.83 -15.48 8.09
N GLU A 452 -14.32 -14.29 8.45
CA GLU A 452 -14.34 -13.13 7.55
C GLU A 452 -12.94 -12.80 7.00
N ARG A 453 -11.91 -12.83 7.84
CA ARG A 453 -10.53 -12.52 7.45
C ARG A 453 -9.99 -13.52 6.43
N VAL A 454 -10.37 -14.80 6.59
CA VAL A 454 -10.00 -15.85 5.64
C VAL A 454 -10.71 -15.64 4.32
N LEU A 455 -12.01 -15.38 4.32
CA LEU A 455 -12.79 -15.13 3.08
C LEU A 455 -12.27 -13.91 2.31
N ARG A 456 -11.96 -12.81 3.01
CA ARG A 456 -11.35 -11.62 2.38
C ARG A 456 -9.95 -11.90 1.84
N ALA A 457 -9.14 -12.66 2.56
CA ALA A 457 -7.82 -13.06 2.09
C ALA A 457 -7.91 -13.97 0.87
N VAL A 458 -8.83 -14.91 0.86
CA VAL A 458 -9.07 -15.82 -0.26
C VAL A 458 -9.55 -15.07 -1.50
N GLN A 459 -10.36 -14.01 -1.35
CA GLN A 459 -10.70 -13.13 -2.46
C GLN A 459 -9.43 -12.55 -3.12
N VAL A 460 -8.51 -12.02 -2.33
CA VAL A 460 -7.23 -11.48 -2.85
C VAL A 460 -6.37 -12.59 -3.46
N VAL A 461 -6.31 -13.76 -2.83
CA VAL A 461 -5.55 -14.93 -3.33
C VAL A 461 -6.04 -15.37 -4.70
N VAL A 462 -7.36 -15.35 -4.92
CA VAL A 462 -7.98 -15.68 -6.21
C VAL A 462 -7.72 -14.58 -7.24
N ASP A 463 -7.96 -13.31 -6.87
CA ASP A 463 -7.76 -12.15 -7.73
C ASP A 463 -6.32 -12.05 -8.25
N GLU A 464 -5.34 -12.36 -7.39
CA GLU A 464 -3.91 -12.32 -7.70
C GLU A 464 -3.36 -13.67 -8.22
N GLY A 465 -4.18 -14.73 -8.26
CA GLY A 465 -3.76 -16.06 -8.74
C GLY A 465 -2.68 -16.74 -7.90
N LEU A 466 -2.65 -16.51 -6.58
CA LEU A 466 -1.57 -16.99 -5.70
C LEU A 466 -1.70 -18.46 -5.28
N ALA A 467 -2.92 -18.98 -5.25
CA ALA A 467 -3.23 -20.36 -4.91
C ALA A 467 -4.61 -20.76 -5.46
N ARG A 468 -4.93 -22.04 -5.38
CA ARG A 468 -6.26 -22.62 -5.60
C ARG A 468 -6.88 -22.92 -4.24
N PRO A 469 -7.78 -22.08 -3.72
CA PRO A 469 -8.27 -22.22 -2.34
C PRO A 469 -9.25 -23.36 -2.15
N ILE A 470 -9.12 -24.03 -0.99
CA ILE A 470 -10.08 -25.00 -0.46
C ILE A 470 -10.54 -24.47 0.90
N LEU A 471 -11.82 -24.19 1.05
CA LEU A 471 -12.41 -23.66 2.29
C LEU A 471 -13.10 -24.80 3.07
N LEU A 472 -12.72 -25.02 4.33
CA LEU A 472 -13.44 -25.92 5.22
C LEU A 472 -14.50 -25.15 6.01
N GLY A 473 -15.72 -25.65 5.99
CA GLY A 473 -16.85 -25.07 6.72
C GLY A 473 -18.19 -25.42 6.10
N ARG A 474 -19.25 -24.98 6.75
CA ARG A 474 -20.61 -25.21 6.29
C ARG A 474 -20.89 -24.41 5.02
N ALA A 475 -21.18 -25.09 3.93
CA ALA A 475 -21.33 -24.48 2.61
C ALA A 475 -22.36 -23.32 2.63
N ALA A 476 -23.53 -23.53 3.24
CA ALA A 476 -24.55 -22.49 3.34
C ALA A 476 -24.09 -21.23 4.13
N VAL A 477 -23.24 -21.42 5.17
CA VAL A 477 -22.68 -20.31 5.95
C VAL A 477 -21.63 -19.53 5.15
N ILE A 478 -20.75 -20.23 4.45
CA ILE A 478 -19.73 -19.63 3.59
C ILE A 478 -20.41 -18.80 2.48
N GLU A 479 -21.40 -19.36 1.81
CA GLU A 479 -22.17 -18.65 0.77
C GLU A 479 -22.90 -17.42 1.30
N ALA A 480 -23.55 -17.53 2.48
CA ALA A 480 -24.20 -16.39 3.12
C ALA A 480 -23.17 -15.30 3.43
N ARG A 481 -22.03 -15.63 4.03
CA ARG A 481 -20.97 -14.68 4.36
C ARG A 481 -20.32 -14.06 3.14
N ILE A 482 -20.12 -14.80 2.05
CA ILE A 482 -19.66 -14.25 0.77
C ILE A 482 -20.60 -13.14 0.30
N ARG A 483 -21.93 -13.37 0.37
CA ARG A 483 -22.93 -12.36 0.02
C ARG A 483 -22.94 -11.18 0.98
N ASP A 484 -22.96 -11.43 2.29
CA ASP A 484 -23.04 -10.41 3.34
C ASP A 484 -21.80 -9.49 3.32
N PHE A 485 -20.63 -10.08 3.07
CA PHE A 485 -19.39 -9.33 2.93
C PHE A 485 -19.18 -8.76 1.52
N GLY A 486 -20.10 -8.99 0.55
CA GLY A 486 -20.05 -8.52 -0.83
C GLY A 486 -18.83 -8.99 -1.59
N LEU A 487 -18.33 -10.17 -1.29
CA LEU A 487 -17.20 -10.77 -1.98
C LEU A 487 -17.66 -11.32 -3.35
N ARG A 488 -16.71 -11.44 -4.27
CA ARG A 488 -16.94 -11.91 -5.65
C ARG A 488 -16.64 -13.41 -5.83
N LEU A 489 -16.25 -14.09 -4.76
CA LEU A 489 -15.94 -15.51 -4.76
C LEU A 489 -17.15 -16.34 -5.20
N ARG A 490 -16.91 -17.28 -6.09
CA ARG A 490 -17.92 -18.23 -6.60
C ARG A 490 -17.55 -19.63 -6.13
N PRO A 491 -18.28 -20.19 -5.13
CA PRO A 491 -18.12 -21.57 -4.74
C PRO A 491 -18.29 -22.52 -5.93
N GLY A 492 -17.39 -23.47 -6.10
CA GLY A 492 -17.33 -24.38 -7.23
C GLY A 492 -16.47 -23.92 -8.41
N ASP A 493 -16.41 -22.61 -8.67
CA ASP A 493 -15.59 -22.05 -9.75
C ASP A 493 -14.23 -21.52 -9.23
N ASP A 494 -14.30 -20.54 -8.31
CA ASP A 494 -13.11 -19.84 -7.80
C ASP A 494 -12.52 -20.53 -6.56
N VAL A 495 -13.37 -21.15 -5.76
CA VAL A 495 -13.00 -21.83 -4.50
C VAL A 495 -13.73 -23.16 -4.34
N GLN A 496 -13.02 -24.18 -3.90
CA GLN A 496 -13.65 -25.42 -3.48
C GLN A 496 -14.12 -25.29 -2.03
N VAL A 497 -15.37 -25.68 -1.74
CA VAL A 497 -15.90 -25.74 -0.37
C VAL A 497 -16.04 -27.19 0.04
N ILE A 498 -15.58 -27.53 1.24
CA ILE A 498 -15.72 -28.88 1.85
C ILE A 498 -16.47 -28.70 3.17
N ASP A 499 -17.67 -29.26 3.23
CA ASP A 499 -18.49 -29.34 4.43
C ASP A 499 -18.36 -30.72 5.05
N ALA A 500 -17.69 -30.80 6.20
CA ALA A 500 -17.50 -32.06 6.93
C ALA A 500 -18.83 -32.69 7.37
N GLY A 501 -19.94 -31.93 7.39
CA GLY A 501 -21.27 -32.40 7.73
C GLY A 501 -21.92 -33.26 6.63
N ASP A 502 -21.69 -32.86 5.38
CA ASP A 502 -22.42 -33.40 4.21
C ASP A 502 -21.52 -34.10 3.18
N ASP A 503 -20.18 -34.09 3.35
CA ASP A 503 -19.29 -34.70 2.36
C ASP A 503 -19.25 -36.24 2.48
N ALA A 504 -19.61 -36.88 1.38
CA ALA A 504 -19.59 -38.35 1.29
C ALA A 504 -18.18 -38.98 1.54
N ARG A 505 -17.12 -38.20 1.43
CA ARG A 505 -15.72 -38.62 1.67
C ARG A 505 -15.35 -38.65 3.15
N LEU A 506 -16.22 -38.20 4.06
CA LEU A 506 -15.89 -38.17 5.49
C LEU A 506 -15.52 -39.55 6.04
N GLN A 507 -16.23 -40.61 5.65
CA GLN A 507 -15.94 -41.99 6.08
C GLN A 507 -14.56 -42.46 5.60
N PRO A 508 -14.18 -42.36 4.32
CA PRO A 508 -12.79 -42.64 3.89
C PRO A 508 -11.72 -41.79 4.60
N TRP A 509 -11.99 -40.50 4.88
CA TRP A 509 -11.07 -39.69 5.67
C TRP A 509 -10.96 -40.14 7.12
N ALA A 510 -12.06 -40.48 7.76
CA ALA A 510 -12.07 -40.99 9.14
C ALA A 510 -11.32 -42.32 9.27
N GLN A 511 -11.46 -43.23 8.30
CA GLN A 511 -10.70 -44.48 8.26
C GLN A 511 -9.19 -44.22 8.11
N ALA A 512 -8.80 -43.30 7.22
CA ALA A 512 -7.40 -42.91 7.04
C ALA A 512 -6.84 -42.20 8.28
N PHE A 513 -7.63 -41.31 8.90
CA PHE A 513 -7.27 -40.67 10.16
C PHE A 513 -7.10 -41.68 11.30
N TYR A 514 -8.01 -42.62 11.44
CA TYR A 514 -7.88 -43.69 12.41
C TYR A 514 -6.60 -44.49 12.18
N ALA A 515 -6.32 -44.90 10.94
CA ALA A 515 -5.11 -45.65 10.61
C ALA A 515 -3.83 -44.90 11.02
N ALA A 516 -3.80 -43.55 10.84
CA ALA A 516 -2.68 -42.73 11.25
C ALA A 516 -2.59 -42.50 12.76
N MET A 517 -3.73 -42.47 13.47
CA MET A 517 -3.83 -42.01 14.86
C MET A 517 -4.13 -43.12 15.88
N GLN A 518 -4.40 -44.37 15.46
CA GLN A 518 -4.75 -45.47 16.36
C GLN A 518 -3.71 -45.74 17.46
N ARG A 519 -2.42 -45.60 17.12
CA ARG A 519 -1.33 -45.75 18.10
C ARG A 519 -1.10 -44.52 18.98
N LYS A 520 -1.90 -43.44 18.76
CA LYS A 520 -1.95 -42.22 19.58
C LYS A 520 -3.23 -42.17 20.42
N GLY A 521 -3.97 -43.27 20.51
CA GLY A 521 -5.12 -43.41 21.39
C GLY A 521 -6.46 -42.96 20.79
N ILE A 522 -6.54 -42.73 19.49
CA ILE A 522 -7.82 -42.41 18.81
C ILE A 522 -8.56 -43.73 18.54
N ALA A 523 -9.80 -43.85 19.04
CA ALA A 523 -10.69 -44.96 18.75
C ALA A 523 -11.41 -44.75 17.39
N PRO A 524 -11.87 -45.85 16.71
CA PRO A 524 -12.56 -45.72 15.42
C PRO A 524 -13.76 -44.74 15.44
N ALA A 525 -14.60 -44.84 16.47
CA ALA A 525 -15.75 -43.97 16.63
C ALA A 525 -15.37 -42.49 16.89
N ALA A 526 -14.22 -42.26 17.53
CA ALA A 526 -13.73 -40.91 17.78
C ALA A 526 -13.08 -40.23 16.54
N ALA A 527 -12.66 -41.03 15.56
CA ALA A 527 -11.97 -40.52 14.38
C ALA A 527 -12.87 -39.57 13.54
N GLU A 528 -14.10 -40.02 13.26
CA GLU A 528 -15.06 -39.21 12.51
C GLU A 528 -15.47 -37.96 13.28
N GLU A 529 -15.76 -38.09 14.57
CA GLU A 529 -16.12 -36.95 15.43
C GLU A 529 -14.98 -35.91 15.51
N THR A 530 -13.72 -36.39 15.57
CA THR A 530 -12.54 -35.51 15.58
C THR A 530 -12.46 -34.68 14.28
N LEU A 531 -12.65 -35.32 13.11
CA LEU A 531 -12.61 -34.61 11.83
C LEU A 531 -13.76 -33.61 11.68
N ARG A 532 -14.95 -33.92 12.22
CA ARG A 532 -16.09 -33.00 12.21
C ARG A 532 -15.87 -31.78 13.12
N ARG A 533 -15.25 -31.95 14.29
CA ARG A 533 -15.07 -30.91 15.30
C ARG A 533 -13.79 -30.08 15.14
N HIS A 534 -12.77 -30.66 14.52
CA HIS A 534 -11.47 -30.02 14.39
C HIS A 534 -11.10 -29.81 12.91
N PRO A 535 -11.47 -28.67 12.32
CA PRO A 535 -11.18 -28.38 10.91
C PRO A 535 -9.68 -28.51 10.57
N SER A 536 -8.78 -28.19 11.51
CA SER A 536 -7.33 -28.38 11.31
C SER A 536 -6.92 -29.84 11.16
N ALA A 537 -7.62 -30.78 11.82
CA ALA A 537 -7.38 -32.19 11.63
C ALA A 537 -7.84 -32.66 10.25
N LEU A 538 -9.00 -32.18 9.78
CA LEU A 538 -9.49 -32.46 8.44
C LEU A 538 -8.56 -31.86 7.39
N ALA A 539 -8.14 -30.58 7.56
CA ALA A 539 -7.18 -29.93 6.66
C ALA A 539 -5.87 -30.73 6.54
N ALA A 540 -5.33 -31.21 7.67
CA ALA A 540 -4.13 -32.04 7.67
C ALA A 540 -4.35 -33.39 6.96
N MET A 541 -5.54 -33.99 7.08
CA MET A 541 -5.88 -35.23 6.37
C MET A 541 -5.96 -34.99 4.85
N LEU A 542 -6.51 -33.88 4.38
CA LEU A 542 -6.54 -33.56 2.96
C LEU A 542 -5.13 -33.42 2.38
N VAL A 543 -4.20 -32.79 3.11
CA VAL A 543 -2.79 -32.72 2.71
C VAL A 543 -2.12 -34.10 2.74
N LEU A 544 -2.35 -34.90 3.78
CA LEU A 544 -1.79 -36.23 3.89
C LEU A 544 -2.22 -37.18 2.75
N ARG A 545 -3.41 -36.96 2.21
CA ARG A 545 -4.00 -37.75 1.11
C ARG A 545 -3.79 -37.16 -0.29
N ASP A 546 -2.92 -36.15 -0.43
CA ASP A 546 -2.71 -35.41 -1.70
C ASP A 546 -4.00 -34.78 -2.30
N GLU A 547 -5.01 -34.51 -1.46
CA GLU A 547 -6.21 -33.77 -1.86
C GLU A 547 -6.03 -32.27 -1.73
N ALA A 548 -5.04 -31.81 -0.95
CA ALA A 548 -4.51 -30.47 -0.89
C ALA A 548 -2.98 -30.49 -0.88
N ASP A 549 -2.34 -29.39 -1.29
CA ASP A 549 -0.87 -29.32 -1.39
C ASP A 549 -0.24 -28.63 -0.17
N ALA A 550 -1.00 -27.74 0.48
CA ALA A 550 -0.61 -27.03 1.69
C ALA A 550 -1.83 -26.67 2.55
N LEU A 551 -1.59 -26.29 3.81
CA LEU A 551 -2.67 -25.84 4.70
C LEU A 551 -2.31 -24.63 5.54
N LEU A 552 -3.35 -23.80 5.84
CA LEU A 552 -3.34 -22.72 6.81
C LEU A 552 -4.45 -22.92 7.83
N CYS A 553 -4.14 -22.73 9.12
CA CYS A 553 -5.10 -22.77 10.22
C CYS A 553 -4.70 -21.83 11.35
N GLY A 554 -5.51 -21.70 12.40
CA GLY A 554 -5.18 -21.02 13.64
C GLY A 554 -5.55 -19.52 13.66
N VAL A 555 -6.42 -19.06 12.77
CA VAL A 555 -7.05 -17.73 12.95
C VAL A 555 -7.99 -17.71 14.14
N ASN A 556 -8.47 -18.87 14.56
CA ASN A 556 -9.26 -19.10 15.77
C ASN A 556 -8.64 -20.25 16.56
N GLY A 557 -8.75 -20.23 17.90
CA GLY A 557 -8.22 -21.27 18.77
C GLY A 557 -6.77 -21.07 19.22
N GLY A 558 -6.25 -22.01 20.00
CA GLY A 558 -4.91 -21.97 20.57
C GLY A 558 -3.83 -22.48 19.60
N PHE A 559 -2.75 -21.74 19.42
CA PHE A 559 -1.63 -22.13 18.56
C PHE A 559 -1.10 -23.55 18.84
N ARG A 560 -0.93 -23.90 20.12
CA ARG A 560 -0.40 -25.21 20.54
C ARG A 560 -1.34 -26.35 20.18
N ASP A 561 -2.65 -26.15 20.23
CA ASP A 561 -3.63 -27.19 19.90
C ASP A 561 -3.60 -27.52 18.42
N HIS A 562 -3.57 -26.48 17.57
CA HIS A 562 -3.39 -26.68 16.13
C HIS A 562 -2.06 -27.36 15.81
N LEU A 563 -0.95 -26.86 16.39
CA LEU A 563 0.38 -27.44 16.16
C LEU A 563 0.44 -28.93 16.53
N ARG A 564 -0.16 -29.31 17.66
CA ARG A 564 -0.23 -30.70 18.08
C ARG A 564 -0.96 -31.54 17.05
N LEU A 565 -2.15 -31.11 16.60
CA LEU A 565 -2.91 -31.82 15.57
C LEU A 565 -2.11 -31.98 14.27
N LEU A 566 -1.47 -30.90 13.80
CA LEU A 566 -0.65 -30.96 12.59
C LEU A 566 0.54 -31.90 12.74
N THR A 567 1.26 -31.82 13.86
CA THR A 567 2.40 -32.73 14.14
C THR A 567 1.97 -34.16 14.26
N ASP A 568 0.81 -34.41 14.86
CA ASP A 568 0.28 -35.75 15.05
C ASP A 568 -0.19 -36.39 13.73
N VAL A 569 -0.80 -35.64 12.84
CA VAL A 569 -1.37 -36.13 11.57
C VAL A 569 -0.31 -36.16 10.47
N LEU A 570 0.37 -35.05 10.21
CA LEU A 570 1.35 -34.94 9.12
C LEU A 570 2.70 -35.56 9.48
N GLY A 571 3.06 -35.55 10.77
CA GLY A 571 4.39 -35.94 11.21
C GLY A 571 5.48 -34.90 10.91
N ARG A 572 6.70 -35.29 11.24
CA ARG A 572 7.91 -34.50 10.96
C ARG A 572 8.55 -34.94 9.66
N ARG A 573 9.28 -34.05 9.04
CA ARG A 573 10.11 -34.36 7.86
C ARG A 573 11.09 -35.49 8.22
N LYS A 574 11.34 -36.37 7.26
CA LYS A 574 12.32 -37.46 7.47
C LYS A 574 13.68 -36.86 7.85
N GLY A 575 14.23 -37.34 8.96
CA GLY A 575 15.49 -36.84 9.48
C GLY A 575 15.39 -35.58 10.35
N VAL A 576 14.20 -35.08 10.64
CA VAL A 576 13.96 -33.90 11.52
C VAL A 576 13.32 -34.34 12.82
N GLU A 577 13.85 -33.90 13.95
CA GLU A 577 13.32 -34.16 15.28
C GLU A 577 12.63 -32.98 15.93
N THR A 578 13.00 -31.76 15.49
CA THR A 578 12.52 -30.51 16.07
C THR A 578 11.60 -29.80 15.11
N VAL A 579 10.36 -29.52 15.53
CA VAL A 579 9.48 -28.55 14.88
C VAL A 579 9.72 -27.20 15.53
N ALA A 580 9.80 -26.15 14.73
CA ALA A 580 10.03 -24.78 15.21
C ALA A 580 9.17 -23.77 14.45
N ALA A 581 9.14 -22.53 14.93
CA ALA A 581 8.46 -21.43 14.27
C ALA A 581 9.39 -20.23 14.07
N MET A 582 9.42 -19.68 12.86
CA MET A 582 10.15 -18.50 12.51
C MET A 582 9.19 -17.37 12.13
N ASN A 583 9.48 -16.15 12.57
CA ASN A 583 8.80 -14.96 12.09
C ASN A 583 9.76 -14.05 11.31
N MET A 584 9.27 -13.48 10.23
CA MET A 584 9.95 -12.46 9.47
C MET A 584 9.42 -11.07 9.86
N LEU A 585 10.32 -10.17 10.17
CA LEU A 585 10.08 -8.75 10.47
C LEU A 585 10.59 -7.92 9.29
N LEU A 586 9.73 -7.10 8.74
CA LEU A 586 10.04 -6.18 7.66
C LEU A 586 10.24 -4.78 8.26
N LEU A 587 11.49 -4.41 8.45
CA LEU A 587 11.90 -3.12 8.97
C LEU A 587 12.25 -2.17 7.81
N PRO A 588 12.27 -0.84 8.03
CA PRO A 588 12.52 0.13 6.95
C PRO A 588 13.83 -0.10 6.19
N GLU A 589 14.89 -0.50 6.88
CA GLU A 589 16.22 -0.64 6.28
C GLU A 589 16.68 -2.10 6.11
N ARG A 590 15.97 -3.06 6.73
CA ARG A 590 16.39 -4.48 6.72
C ARG A 590 15.24 -5.45 6.97
N THR A 591 15.43 -6.69 6.54
CA THR A 591 14.56 -7.82 6.91
C THR A 591 15.26 -8.66 7.95
N LEU A 592 14.56 -8.96 9.07
CA LEU A 592 15.06 -9.83 10.13
C LEU A 592 14.16 -11.06 10.27
N PHE A 593 14.79 -12.19 10.54
CA PHE A 593 14.11 -13.43 10.88
C PHE A 593 14.46 -13.79 12.33
N VAL A 594 13.46 -14.19 13.11
CA VAL A 594 13.63 -14.55 14.53
C VAL A 594 13.05 -15.94 14.77
N CYS A 595 13.78 -16.83 15.39
CA CYS A 595 13.35 -18.18 15.81
C CYS A 595 14.00 -18.61 17.15
N ASP A 596 13.38 -19.50 17.95
CA ASP A 596 12.05 -20.07 17.78
C ASP A 596 11.02 -19.24 18.53
N THR A 597 10.01 -18.72 17.84
CA THR A 597 9.09 -17.75 18.42
C THR A 597 7.82 -18.34 19.05
N TYR A 598 7.52 -19.63 18.86
CA TYR A 598 6.24 -20.22 19.32
C TYR A 598 6.28 -21.64 19.84
N VAL A 599 7.33 -22.43 19.58
CA VAL A 599 7.25 -23.91 19.75
C VAL A 599 8.06 -24.43 20.94
N ASN A 600 9.38 -24.19 20.99
CA ASN A 600 10.27 -24.83 21.94
C ASN A 600 10.58 -23.92 23.14
N PRO A 601 10.09 -24.25 24.36
CA PRO A 601 10.30 -23.38 25.53
C PRO A 601 11.78 -23.21 25.90
N ASP A 602 12.54 -24.29 25.97
CA ASP A 602 13.97 -24.28 26.29
C ASP A 602 14.70 -25.39 25.49
N PRO A 603 15.03 -25.11 24.20
CA PRO A 603 15.63 -26.11 23.32
C PRO A 603 17.06 -26.48 23.74
N SER A 604 17.44 -27.76 23.53
CA SER A 604 18.80 -28.26 23.75
C SER A 604 19.78 -27.68 22.68
N PRO A 605 21.12 -27.84 22.86
CA PRO A 605 22.09 -27.46 21.83
C PRO A 605 21.81 -28.11 20.46
N GLU A 606 21.42 -29.38 20.45
CA GLU A 606 21.11 -30.13 19.23
C GLU A 606 19.83 -29.57 18.56
N GLN A 607 18.81 -29.28 19.37
CA GLN A 607 17.58 -28.68 18.87
C GLN A 607 17.84 -27.25 18.31
N LEU A 608 18.68 -26.46 18.99
CA LEU A 608 19.06 -25.12 18.49
C LEU A 608 19.82 -25.21 17.17
N ALA A 609 20.73 -26.18 17.04
CA ALA A 609 21.45 -26.40 15.79
C ALA A 609 20.49 -26.82 14.66
N GLU A 610 19.53 -27.69 14.94
CA GLU A 610 18.52 -28.11 13.99
C GLU A 610 17.59 -26.94 13.58
N ILE A 611 17.12 -26.14 14.54
CA ILE A 611 16.32 -24.92 14.32
C ILE A 611 17.06 -23.96 13.41
N ALA A 612 18.36 -23.68 13.67
CA ALA A 612 19.16 -22.79 12.88
C ALA A 612 19.30 -23.25 11.41
N VAL A 613 19.53 -24.55 11.20
CA VAL A 613 19.64 -25.14 9.85
C VAL A 613 18.30 -25.08 9.11
N LEU A 614 17.19 -25.42 9.75
CA LEU A 614 15.85 -25.37 9.17
C LEU A 614 15.45 -23.94 8.81
N ALA A 615 15.73 -22.99 9.70
CA ALA A 615 15.45 -21.58 9.49
C ALA A 615 16.30 -20.98 8.36
N ALA A 616 17.60 -21.28 8.33
CA ALA A 616 18.49 -20.84 7.24
C ALA A 616 18.06 -21.38 5.87
N ASP A 617 17.59 -22.64 5.81
CA ASP A 617 17.04 -23.23 4.59
C ASP A 617 15.75 -22.51 4.15
N ALA A 618 14.88 -22.14 5.08
CA ALA A 618 13.67 -21.38 4.78
C ALA A 618 13.99 -19.96 4.28
N VAL A 619 14.94 -19.26 4.90
CA VAL A 619 15.40 -17.92 4.47
C VAL A 619 16.00 -17.98 3.06
N ARG A 620 16.80 -18.98 2.76
CA ARG A 620 17.39 -19.16 1.41
C ARG A 620 16.33 -19.40 0.34
N ARG A 621 15.25 -20.12 0.65
CA ARG A 621 14.12 -20.34 -0.28
C ARG A 621 13.37 -19.06 -0.61
N LEU A 622 13.43 -18.04 0.25
CA LEU A 622 12.95 -16.69 -0.03
C LEU A 622 13.89 -15.88 -0.92
N GLY A 623 15.00 -16.48 -1.39
CA GLY A 623 16.01 -15.80 -2.21
C GLY A 623 16.97 -14.93 -1.41
N ILE A 624 17.00 -15.04 -0.08
CA ILE A 624 17.83 -14.24 0.81
C ILE A 624 19.00 -15.10 1.32
N PRO A 625 20.26 -14.65 1.16
CA PRO A 625 21.40 -15.33 1.77
C PRO A 625 21.31 -15.27 3.31
N PRO A 626 21.20 -16.41 4.02
CA PRO A 626 21.11 -16.39 5.48
C PRO A 626 22.47 -16.08 6.12
N ARG A 627 22.49 -15.11 7.02
CA ARG A 627 23.57 -14.81 7.95
C ARG A 627 23.04 -15.00 9.37
N VAL A 628 23.45 -16.09 9.99
CA VAL A 628 22.87 -16.61 11.24
C VAL A 628 23.67 -16.11 12.43
N ALA A 629 23.02 -15.49 13.40
CA ALA A 629 23.59 -15.18 14.70
C ALA A 629 22.91 -15.98 15.82
N LEU A 630 23.70 -16.68 16.61
CA LEU A 630 23.26 -17.32 17.85
C LEU A 630 23.36 -16.31 18.99
N LEU A 631 22.20 -15.82 19.48
CA LEU A 631 22.16 -14.73 20.45
C LEU A 631 22.24 -15.22 21.90
N SER A 632 22.93 -14.43 22.72
CA SER A 632 23.09 -14.67 24.15
C SER A 632 23.31 -13.33 24.88
N HIS A 633 23.22 -13.36 26.21
CA HIS A 633 23.74 -12.30 27.09
C HIS A 633 25.28 -12.35 27.21
N SER A 634 25.93 -13.36 26.64
CA SER A 634 27.38 -13.54 26.55
C SER A 634 27.87 -13.27 25.14
N SER A 635 29.10 -12.81 24.98
CA SER A 635 29.76 -12.64 23.68
C SER A 635 31.07 -13.42 23.66
N PHE A 636 31.17 -14.42 22.76
CA PHE A 636 32.41 -15.15 22.44
C PHE A 636 33.13 -15.74 23.67
N GLY A 637 32.38 -16.32 24.61
CA GLY A 637 32.93 -16.97 25.80
C GLY A 637 33.09 -16.05 27.00
N SER A 638 32.55 -14.83 26.99
CA SER A 638 32.63 -13.90 28.11
C SER A 638 31.92 -14.35 29.38
N ASP A 639 31.00 -15.30 29.29
CA ASP A 639 30.26 -15.89 30.41
C ASP A 639 30.15 -17.41 30.27
N ALA A 640 30.20 -18.10 31.43
CA ALA A 640 30.16 -19.58 31.53
C ALA A 640 28.79 -20.11 31.99
N THR A 641 27.74 -19.26 32.00
CA THR A 641 26.39 -19.69 32.36
C THR A 641 25.86 -20.83 31.46
N PRO A 642 24.98 -21.72 31.96
CA PRO A 642 24.42 -22.81 31.17
C PRO A 642 23.76 -22.33 29.86
N SER A 643 23.11 -21.16 29.88
CA SER A 643 22.47 -20.58 28.70
C SER A 643 23.50 -20.18 27.63
N ALA A 644 24.64 -19.56 28.03
CA ALA A 644 25.71 -19.18 27.10
C ALA A 644 26.43 -20.42 26.57
N ALA A 645 26.75 -21.38 27.44
CA ALA A 645 27.37 -22.65 27.09
C ALA A 645 26.53 -23.43 26.05
N LYS A 646 25.22 -23.44 26.24
CA LYS A 646 24.27 -24.08 25.31
C LYS A 646 24.37 -23.47 23.89
N MET A 647 24.47 -22.14 23.77
CA MET A 647 24.59 -21.48 22.47
C MET A 647 25.94 -21.75 21.79
N ARG A 648 27.04 -21.83 22.56
CA ARG A 648 28.37 -22.25 22.04
C ARG A 648 28.37 -23.68 21.51
N GLN A 649 27.78 -24.61 22.27
CA GLN A 649 27.65 -26.01 21.85
C GLN A 649 26.81 -26.12 20.58
N ALA A 650 25.70 -25.35 20.47
CA ALA A 650 24.91 -25.28 19.25
C ALA A 650 25.72 -24.78 18.05
N LEU A 651 26.57 -23.74 18.23
CA LEU A 651 27.45 -23.25 17.18
C LEU A 651 28.45 -24.32 16.73
N GLU A 652 29.08 -25.02 17.66
CA GLU A 652 30.04 -26.09 17.35
C GLU A 652 29.36 -27.21 16.53
N LEU A 653 28.16 -27.61 16.91
CA LEU A 653 27.35 -28.60 16.18
C LEU A 653 27.06 -28.11 14.77
N ILE A 654 26.62 -26.85 14.58
CA ILE A 654 26.34 -26.30 13.27
C ILE A 654 27.62 -26.26 12.41
N ARG A 655 28.74 -25.81 12.96
CA ARG A 655 30.02 -25.71 12.23
C ARG A 655 30.58 -27.08 11.81
N SER A 656 30.39 -28.13 12.63
CA SER A 656 30.78 -29.48 12.28
C SER A 656 30.11 -29.99 11.00
N LEU A 657 28.89 -29.52 10.71
CA LEU A 657 28.10 -29.85 9.53
C LEU A 657 28.59 -29.15 8.24
N ARG A 658 29.47 -28.17 8.35
CA ARG A 658 29.91 -27.30 7.23
C ARG A 658 28.73 -26.74 6.41
N PRO A 659 27.82 -25.98 7.04
CA PRO A 659 26.61 -25.54 6.37
C PRO A 659 26.94 -24.57 5.23
N PRO A 660 26.11 -24.48 4.18
CA PRO A 660 26.29 -23.56 3.06
C PRO A 660 25.76 -22.15 3.39
N PHE A 661 26.01 -21.68 4.62
CA PHE A 661 25.64 -20.33 5.09
C PHE A 661 26.58 -19.87 6.21
N GLU A 662 26.63 -18.56 6.40
CA GLU A 662 27.42 -17.95 7.45
C GLU A 662 26.73 -18.09 8.81
N VAL A 663 27.48 -18.51 9.84
CA VAL A 663 26.96 -18.62 11.22
C VAL A 663 28.02 -18.22 12.22
N GLU A 664 27.59 -17.43 13.22
CA GLU A 664 28.47 -16.96 14.28
C GLU A 664 27.73 -16.85 15.63
N GLY A 665 28.45 -16.87 16.73
CA GLY A 665 27.94 -16.72 18.11
C GLY A 665 28.87 -17.37 19.13
N GLU A 666 28.48 -17.46 20.41
CA GLU A 666 27.32 -16.69 20.95
C GLU A 666 27.67 -15.21 21.04
N MET A 667 26.72 -14.33 20.78
CA MET A 667 26.95 -12.89 20.80
C MET A 667 25.74 -12.09 21.27
N HIS A 668 25.98 -10.85 21.67
CA HIS A 668 24.91 -9.88 21.94
C HIS A 668 24.19 -9.46 20.66
N GLY A 669 22.93 -9.01 20.80
CA GLY A 669 22.11 -8.60 19.66
C GLY A 669 22.65 -7.36 18.93
N ASP A 670 23.32 -6.43 19.63
CA ASP A 670 23.94 -5.25 19.01
C ASP A 670 25.14 -5.63 18.12
N ALA A 671 25.96 -6.59 18.56
CA ALA A 671 27.06 -7.13 17.75
C ALA A 671 26.53 -7.88 16.51
N ALA A 672 25.41 -8.61 16.63
CA ALA A 672 24.77 -9.30 15.51
C ALA A 672 24.23 -8.33 14.44
N LEU A 673 23.73 -7.16 14.85
CA LEU A 673 23.04 -6.19 14.00
C LEU A 673 23.89 -4.99 13.58
N SER A 674 25.17 -4.93 14.00
CA SER A 674 26.12 -3.88 13.64
C SER A 674 27.47 -4.47 13.28
N ARG A 675 27.83 -4.37 12.00
CA ARG A 675 29.13 -4.82 11.51
C ARG A 675 30.31 -4.15 12.25
N GLU A 676 30.18 -2.87 12.52
CA GLU A 676 31.22 -2.11 13.25
C GLU A 676 31.42 -2.64 14.68
N THR A 677 30.30 -2.87 15.39
CA THR A 677 30.33 -3.44 16.75
C THR A 677 30.94 -4.84 16.73
N LEU A 678 30.50 -5.70 15.78
CA LEU A 678 31.03 -7.05 15.62
C LEU A 678 32.56 -7.05 15.38
N GLN A 679 33.05 -6.24 14.45
CA GLN A 679 34.48 -6.15 14.13
C GLN A 679 35.32 -5.61 15.30
N ARG A 680 34.76 -4.73 16.10
CA ARG A 680 35.42 -4.21 17.31
C ARG A 680 35.53 -5.26 18.42
N VAL A 681 34.46 -6.06 18.60
CA VAL A 681 34.41 -7.08 19.67
C VAL A 681 35.09 -8.36 19.23
N PHE A 682 34.94 -8.78 17.99
CA PHE A 682 35.53 -10.02 17.46
C PHE A 682 35.91 -9.88 15.97
N PRO A 683 37.15 -9.34 15.69
CA PRO A 683 37.59 -9.09 14.30
C PRO A 683 37.65 -10.32 13.40
N GLY A 684 37.74 -11.53 13.98
CA GLY A 684 37.78 -12.81 13.27
C GLY A 684 36.42 -13.48 13.07
N ALA A 685 35.30 -12.75 13.25
CA ALA A 685 33.97 -13.30 13.09
C ALA A 685 33.73 -13.82 11.67
N ALA A 686 32.99 -14.94 11.58
CA ALA A 686 32.66 -15.58 10.31
C ALA A 686 31.56 -14.89 9.51
N LEU A 687 30.86 -13.89 10.09
CA LEU A 687 29.86 -13.10 9.37
C LEU A 687 30.51 -12.01 8.53
N SER A 688 30.22 -12.01 7.24
CA SER A 688 30.71 -11.00 6.29
C SER A 688 29.99 -9.64 6.44
N GLY A 689 28.86 -9.62 7.11
CA GLY A 689 28.00 -8.46 7.35
C GLY A 689 27.09 -8.64 8.55
N GLU A 690 26.07 -7.80 8.67
CA GLU A 690 25.07 -7.90 9.72
C GLU A 690 24.25 -9.19 9.58
N ALA A 691 23.89 -9.80 10.71
CA ALA A 691 23.00 -10.96 10.72
C ALA A 691 21.58 -10.57 10.26
N ASN A 692 20.93 -11.49 9.55
CA ASN A 692 19.53 -11.36 9.18
C ASN A 692 18.64 -12.47 9.78
N LEU A 693 19.26 -13.54 10.32
CA LEU A 693 18.56 -14.61 11.03
C LEU A 693 19.09 -14.72 12.47
N LEU A 694 18.20 -14.45 13.41
CA LEU A 694 18.49 -14.43 14.84
C LEU A 694 17.92 -15.69 15.50
N VAL A 695 18.78 -16.54 16.03
CA VAL A 695 18.43 -17.75 16.79
C VAL A 695 18.55 -17.44 18.26
N MET A 696 17.42 -17.52 18.98
CA MET A 696 17.34 -17.15 20.39
C MET A 696 17.55 -18.36 21.29
N PRO A 697 18.03 -18.18 22.53
CA PRO A 697 18.34 -19.27 23.43
C PRO A 697 17.10 -20.01 23.96
N ASN A 698 15.96 -19.36 23.98
CA ASN A 698 14.69 -19.92 24.45
C ASN A 698 13.49 -19.18 23.90
N LEU A 699 12.28 -19.69 24.15
CA LEU A 699 11.02 -19.17 23.67
C LEU A 699 10.75 -17.72 24.16
N ASP A 700 11.02 -17.43 25.43
CA ASP A 700 10.74 -16.12 25.99
C ASP A 700 11.61 -15.05 25.33
N ALA A 701 12.90 -15.31 25.16
CA ALA A 701 13.81 -14.40 24.46
C ALA A 701 13.33 -14.15 23.01
N ALA A 702 12.95 -15.21 22.29
CA ALA A 702 12.49 -15.10 20.92
C ALA A 702 11.18 -14.32 20.79
N ASN A 703 10.19 -14.69 21.58
CA ASN A 703 8.84 -14.11 21.52
C ASN A 703 8.83 -12.65 21.97
N ILE A 704 9.52 -12.33 23.08
CA ILE A 704 9.64 -10.95 23.59
C ILE A 704 10.35 -10.08 22.55
N THR A 705 11.53 -10.51 22.05
CA THR A 705 12.28 -9.77 21.05
C THR A 705 11.46 -9.50 19.79
N PHE A 706 10.79 -10.54 19.29
CA PHE A 706 9.92 -10.42 18.11
C PHE A 706 8.82 -9.38 18.33
N ASN A 707 8.08 -9.45 19.45
CA ASN A 707 6.97 -8.53 19.70
C ASN A 707 7.44 -7.10 19.99
N VAL A 708 8.57 -6.91 20.69
CA VAL A 708 9.16 -5.58 20.93
C VAL A 708 9.61 -4.95 19.62
N LEU A 709 10.40 -5.67 18.81
CA LEU A 709 10.87 -5.16 17.50
C LEU A 709 9.71 -4.85 16.55
N LYS A 710 8.68 -5.71 16.51
CA LYS A 710 7.47 -5.48 15.74
C LYS A 710 6.76 -4.17 16.10
N SER A 711 6.72 -3.83 17.40
CA SER A 711 5.98 -2.67 17.90
C SER A 711 6.80 -1.37 17.83
N VAL A 712 8.12 -1.45 18.02
CA VAL A 712 8.98 -0.25 18.14
C VAL A 712 9.63 0.13 16.80
N ALA A 713 10.14 -0.84 16.06
CA ALA A 713 10.96 -0.59 14.88
C ALA A 713 10.24 -0.90 13.55
N GLY A 714 9.15 -1.63 13.57
CA GLY A 714 8.38 -1.98 12.38
C GLY A 714 6.99 -1.35 12.42
N ASN A 715 6.46 -0.94 11.29
CA ASN A 715 5.05 -0.57 11.15
C ASN A 715 4.10 -1.78 11.35
N GLY A 716 4.51 -2.77 12.18
CA GLY A 716 3.78 -3.99 12.46
C GLY A 716 3.77 -5.01 11.31
N ILE A 717 4.55 -4.80 10.25
CA ILE A 717 4.54 -5.69 9.07
C ILE A 717 5.38 -6.93 9.37
N THR A 718 4.70 -8.06 9.42
CA THR A 718 5.33 -9.36 9.69
C THR A 718 4.77 -10.44 8.78
N VAL A 719 5.60 -11.44 8.45
CA VAL A 719 5.18 -12.70 7.79
C VAL A 719 5.46 -13.86 8.74
N GLY A 720 4.48 -14.72 8.90
CA GLY A 720 4.59 -15.84 9.84
C GLY A 720 3.44 -15.90 10.85
N PRO A 721 3.46 -16.88 11.78
CA PRO A 721 4.55 -17.85 12.02
C PRO A 721 4.74 -18.83 10.85
N ILE A 722 5.99 -18.98 10.42
CA ILE A 722 6.39 -19.99 9.43
C ILE A 722 6.81 -21.24 10.20
N LEU A 723 6.05 -22.31 10.09
CA LEU A 723 6.42 -23.59 10.73
C LEU A 723 7.54 -24.27 9.95
N LEU A 724 8.48 -24.80 10.68
CA LEU A 724 9.67 -25.49 10.20
C LEU A 724 9.65 -26.94 10.67
N GLY A 725 10.06 -27.86 9.81
CA GLY A 725 10.29 -29.25 10.21
C GLY A 725 9.10 -30.21 10.06
N LEU A 726 7.90 -29.77 9.66
CA LEU A 726 6.79 -30.64 9.33
C LEU A 726 7.02 -31.39 8.00
N ALA A 727 6.38 -32.54 7.82
CA ALA A 727 6.50 -33.36 6.62
C ALA A 727 5.83 -32.78 5.39
N ALA A 728 4.91 -31.81 5.57
CA ALA A 728 4.21 -31.11 4.50
C ALA A 728 4.11 -29.61 4.81
N PRO A 729 3.89 -28.75 3.79
CA PRO A 729 3.67 -27.32 3.99
C PRO A 729 2.40 -27.08 4.80
N ALA A 730 2.58 -26.65 6.04
CA ALA A 730 1.47 -26.40 6.94
C ALA A 730 1.87 -25.31 7.93
N HIS A 731 1.02 -24.27 8.08
CA HIS A 731 1.32 -23.18 8.98
C HIS A 731 0.15 -22.88 9.91
N VAL A 732 0.51 -22.61 11.17
CA VAL A 732 -0.45 -22.16 12.19
C VAL A 732 -0.31 -20.65 12.34
N LEU A 733 -1.37 -19.95 12.01
CA LEU A 733 -1.51 -18.51 12.24
C LEU A 733 -1.79 -18.23 13.73
N ASN A 734 -2.08 -17.00 14.06
CA ASN A 734 -2.56 -16.63 15.39
C ASN A 734 -3.85 -15.79 15.28
N THR A 735 -4.56 -15.65 16.38
CA THR A 735 -5.84 -14.94 16.44
C THR A 735 -5.75 -13.46 16.06
N SER A 736 -4.54 -12.87 16.04
CA SER A 736 -4.28 -11.50 15.58
C SER A 736 -3.87 -11.43 14.10
N ALA A 737 -4.01 -12.51 13.33
CA ALA A 737 -3.67 -12.51 11.91
C ALA A 737 -4.59 -11.55 11.13
N SER A 738 -3.98 -10.63 10.39
CA SER A 738 -4.68 -9.76 9.46
C SER A 738 -4.90 -10.44 8.11
N VAL A 739 -5.83 -9.92 7.30
CA VAL A 739 -6.05 -10.36 5.92
C VAL A 739 -4.72 -10.41 5.13
N ARG A 740 -3.92 -9.34 5.20
CA ARG A 740 -2.61 -9.29 4.52
C ARG A 740 -1.65 -10.39 4.96
N ARG A 741 -1.63 -10.72 6.25
CA ARG A 741 -0.79 -11.83 6.74
C ARG A 741 -1.26 -13.17 6.19
N ILE A 742 -2.57 -13.39 6.10
CA ILE A 742 -3.13 -14.62 5.53
C ILE A 742 -2.75 -14.73 4.04
N VAL A 743 -2.87 -13.63 3.27
CA VAL A 743 -2.45 -13.58 1.85
C VAL A 743 -0.96 -13.91 1.69
N ASN A 744 -0.09 -13.27 2.49
CA ASN A 744 1.36 -13.54 2.45
C ASN A 744 1.67 -15.01 2.77
N MET A 745 1.01 -15.57 3.78
CA MET A 745 1.20 -16.97 4.16
C MET A 745 0.60 -17.94 3.14
N SER A 746 -0.46 -17.56 2.42
CA SER A 746 -1.02 -18.34 1.31
C SER A 746 -0.04 -18.48 0.15
N ALA A 747 0.57 -17.36 -0.25
CA ALA A 747 1.60 -17.36 -1.29
C ALA A 747 2.82 -18.18 -0.88
N LEU A 748 3.28 -18.02 0.38
CA LEU A 748 4.40 -18.81 0.92
C LEU A 748 4.09 -20.30 0.91
N ALA A 749 2.92 -20.71 1.42
CA ALA A 749 2.49 -22.11 1.46
C ALA A 749 2.38 -22.71 0.05
N SER A 750 1.88 -21.93 -0.93
CA SER A 750 1.81 -22.33 -2.34
C SER A 750 3.20 -22.57 -2.93
N VAL A 751 4.16 -21.67 -2.69
CA VAL A 751 5.55 -21.82 -3.16
C VAL A 751 6.25 -23.01 -2.48
N GLU A 752 6.06 -23.19 -1.20
CA GLU A 752 6.63 -24.32 -0.48
C GLU A 752 6.10 -25.67 -1.02
N ALA A 753 4.84 -25.74 -1.39
CA ALA A 753 4.23 -26.92 -1.99
C ALA A 753 4.73 -27.21 -3.42
N GLY A 754 5.04 -26.15 -4.18
CA GLY A 754 5.56 -26.25 -5.57
C GLY A 754 7.03 -26.67 -5.63
N SER A 755 7.84 -26.22 -4.68
CA SER A 755 9.18 -26.73 -4.49
C SER A 755 9.07 -28.14 -3.91
N ARG A 756 9.01 -29.18 -4.78
CA ARG A 756 9.11 -30.57 -4.29
C ARG A 756 10.17 -30.60 -3.22
N TRP A 757 9.81 -30.98 -1.99
CA TRP A 757 10.63 -30.96 -0.76
C TRP A 757 11.92 -31.78 -0.87
N ALA A 758 12.60 -31.67 -1.99
CA ALA A 758 13.91 -32.23 -2.27
C ALA A 758 15.00 -31.21 -1.91
N SER A 759 14.98 -30.62 -0.71
CA SER A 759 16.22 -30.08 -0.20
C SER A 759 17.03 -31.24 0.40
N HIS A 760 17.72 -31.94 -0.47
CA HIS A 760 18.75 -32.92 -0.11
C HIS A 760 19.78 -32.33 0.87
N THR A 761 19.90 -31.00 0.89
CA THR A 761 20.88 -30.25 1.72
C THR A 761 20.52 -30.25 3.20
N ALA A 762 19.30 -29.89 3.60
CA ALA A 762 18.95 -29.89 5.03
C ALA A 762 18.88 -31.32 5.57
N THR A 763 18.27 -32.25 4.81
CA THR A 763 18.16 -33.68 5.22
C THR A 763 19.54 -34.33 5.27
N SER A 764 20.48 -34.04 4.36
CA SER A 764 21.84 -34.60 4.40
C SER A 764 22.70 -33.94 5.47
N VAL A 765 22.50 -32.67 5.77
CA VAL A 765 23.16 -31.96 6.87
C VAL A 765 22.66 -32.53 8.21
N LEU A 766 21.35 -32.68 8.40
CA LEU A 766 20.77 -33.19 9.65
C LEU A 766 21.07 -34.66 9.92
N SER A 767 21.24 -35.49 8.89
CA SER A 767 21.63 -36.89 9.07
C SER A 767 23.07 -37.02 9.61
N ARG A 768 23.96 -36.07 9.39
CA ARG A 768 25.33 -36.04 9.94
C ARG A 768 25.37 -35.66 11.41
N ILE A 769 24.46 -34.81 11.91
CA ILE A 769 24.34 -34.53 13.36
C ILE A 769 24.17 -35.81 14.16
N ARG A 770 23.53 -36.83 13.58
CA ARG A 770 23.22 -38.12 14.24
C ARG A 770 24.31 -39.19 14.12
N ALA A 771 25.10 -39.09 13.08
CA ALA A 771 26.14 -40.08 12.86
C ALA A 771 27.38 -39.86 13.75
N GLY A 772 27.49 -38.70 14.44
CA GLY A 772 28.64 -38.40 15.27
C GLY A 772 29.94 -38.24 14.48
N ASP A 773 29.82 -38.00 13.16
CA ASP A 773 30.97 -37.81 12.24
C ASP A 773 31.30 -36.34 12.03
#